data_ceb621ba3de28f08e5d9ad435c27b11f
#
_entry.id   ceb621ba3de28f08e5d9ad435c27b11f
#
_cell.length_a   1.000
_cell.length_b   1.000
_cell.length_c   1.000
_cell.angle_alpha   90.00
_cell.angle_beta   90.00
_cell.angle_gamma   90.00
#
_symmetry.space_group_name_H-M   'P 1'
#
loop_
_entity.id
_entity.type
_entity.pdbx_description
1 polymer ?
#
loop_
_entity_poly.entity_id
_entity_poly.type
_entity_poly.pdbx_seq_one_letter_code
_entity_poly.pdbx_strand_id
1 'polypeptide(L)'
;MFDKVTTSLRILAAAGVEEAASGHPGMPLGMADVGTVLYKKFLKVSNENPSWINRDRFILSPGHGSMLLYSLLHLNGFDLTKEDLKNFRQFDSKTPGHPEFDLSIGIDMTTGPLGQGFSTGVGFAVAERYLSELLGNDIIDHFTYGIVSDGDLMEGISFEAAELAAVWKLGKLIYVFDNNNISIDGRVSKVSTTNQKKKFEAIGWHVLEVDAHDEDEISTALEEAKLITDKPSIIMAESIIGKFAPNKQDTSGIHGSPLGAKEMEEFKKNLKWQGDLFEHDDDVYEYFTEKRDEDNHTHSDWEKLFQQKYKSDATFMQNWDLLISNEMPINFNCENSTQATRIAGSNILNEIGKHTNNILGGSADLTASTKQIIGDSTFSASDFSGRNLEYGIREHAMGAIVNGVTLHSHLIGYGSTFLVFSDYMRPSIRLAALMDIDSVYIFTHDSIYLGEDGPTHQPIEHLMALRLIPNLDVIRPSNSIEVEHAYRYAFTKSGNPKAIVLTRQNLDYLTFENDYEDFTNGASVVADGTEITIFASGSELELAFNVREYLKDTSVRIVSTPILNKLEKAEPEAIENLKVSNLNFTIELGRSIGWETYLGDITKAFSIDQFGISAPIKNLQEKFNFTAEYIGDEIKKFLN
;
A
#
# COMPACT_ATOMS: atom_id res chain seq x y z
N MET A 1 -13.34 4.59 37.56
CA MET A 1 -12.46 5.37 36.70
C MET A 1 -12.72 5.09 35.22
N PHE A 2 -12.86 3.83 34.81
CA PHE A 2 -13.15 3.43 33.42
C PHE A 2 -14.30 4.23 32.79
N ASP A 3 -15.49 4.28 33.42
CA ASP A 3 -16.65 5.05 32.93
C ASP A 3 -16.35 6.55 32.73
N LYS A 4 -15.49 7.12 33.56
CA LYS A 4 -15.09 8.53 33.43
C LYS A 4 -14.24 8.75 32.20
N VAL A 5 -13.29 7.85 31.94
CA VAL A 5 -12.39 7.90 30.78
C VAL A 5 -13.16 7.67 29.49
N THR A 6 -13.99 6.65 29.42
CA THR A 6 -14.82 6.36 28.23
C THR A 6 -15.84 7.47 27.95
N THR A 7 -16.35 8.13 29.02
CA THR A 7 -17.14 9.36 28.89
C THR A 7 -16.34 10.49 28.26
N SER A 8 -15.11 10.72 28.74
CA SER A 8 -14.22 11.74 28.19
C SER A 8 -13.88 11.49 26.73
N LEU A 9 -13.58 10.23 26.33
CA LEU A 9 -13.38 9.85 24.94
C LEU A 9 -14.59 10.16 24.05
N ARG A 10 -15.80 9.82 24.53
CA ARG A 10 -17.04 10.11 23.80
C ARG A 10 -17.26 11.61 23.63
N ILE A 11 -16.98 12.39 24.67
CA ILE A 11 -17.09 13.87 24.63
C ILE A 11 -16.07 14.44 23.63
N LEU A 12 -14.79 14.05 23.70
CA LEU A 12 -13.76 14.51 22.76
C LEU A 12 -14.11 14.18 21.31
N ALA A 13 -14.54 12.94 21.05
CA ALA A 13 -14.90 12.52 19.71
C ALA A 13 -16.11 13.28 19.15
N ALA A 14 -17.15 13.48 19.97
CA ALA A 14 -18.31 14.27 19.59
C ALA A 14 -17.94 15.75 19.39
N ALA A 15 -17.12 16.32 20.30
CA ALA A 15 -16.72 17.72 20.27
C ALA A 15 -15.95 18.09 18.99
N GLY A 16 -14.96 17.28 18.58
CA GLY A 16 -14.22 17.52 17.34
C GLY A 16 -15.11 17.49 16.10
N VAL A 17 -16.09 16.58 16.07
CA VAL A 17 -17.08 16.51 14.97
C VAL A 17 -18.03 17.71 14.97
N GLU A 18 -18.49 18.17 16.14
CA GLU A 18 -19.34 19.36 16.25
C GLU A 18 -18.58 20.64 15.87
N GLU A 19 -17.34 20.81 16.34
CA GLU A 19 -16.50 21.97 16.02
C GLU A 19 -16.24 22.08 14.52
N ALA A 20 -15.93 20.96 13.89
CA ALA A 20 -15.74 20.89 12.44
C ALA A 20 -17.06 21.00 11.65
N ALA A 21 -18.21 20.92 12.29
CA ALA A 21 -19.53 20.76 11.65
C ALA A 21 -19.56 19.66 10.58
N SER A 22 -18.66 18.67 10.69
CA SER A 22 -18.47 17.58 9.74
C SER A 22 -17.74 16.41 10.39
N GLY A 23 -18.15 15.18 10.10
CA GLY A 23 -17.47 13.97 10.60
C GLY A 23 -18.44 12.86 10.97
N HIS A 24 -17.88 11.79 11.57
CA HIS A 24 -18.59 10.54 11.85
C HIS A 24 -18.49 10.23 13.35
N PRO A 25 -19.44 10.70 14.17
CA PRO A 25 -19.39 10.46 15.61
C PRO A 25 -19.88 9.07 16.03
N GLY A 26 -20.68 8.41 15.19
CA GLY A 26 -21.42 7.21 15.57
C GLY A 26 -20.54 6.05 16.05
N MET A 27 -19.57 5.64 15.24
CA MET A 27 -18.63 4.58 15.60
C MET A 27 -17.73 4.97 16.80
N PRO A 28 -17.11 6.15 16.87
CA PRO A 28 -16.36 6.59 18.05
C PRO A 28 -17.12 6.48 19.36
N LEU A 29 -18.39 6.88 19.37
CA LEU A 29 -19.23 6.79 20.58
C LEU A 29 -19.55 5.35 20.95
N GLY A 30 -19.71 4.45 19.98
CA GLY A 30 -19.95 3.03 20.19
C GLY A 30 -18.74 2.27 20.70
N MET A 31 -17.56 2.57 20.16
CA MET A 31 -16.32 1.80 20.39
C MET A 31 -15.37 2.42 21.42
N ALA A 32 -15.81 3.45 22.15
CA ALA A 32 -14.98 4.11 23.16
C ALA A 32 -14.51 3.15 24.26
N ASP A 33 -15.35 2.20 24.69
CA ASP A 33 -15.02 1.23 25.73
C ASP A 33 -13.94 0.26 25.23
N VAL A 34 -14.11 -0.29 24.03
CA VAL A 34 -13.12 -1.17 23.38
C VAL A 34 -11.79 -0.43 23.18
N GLY A 35 -11.80 0.80 22.67
CA GLY A 35 -10.59 1.60 22.49
C GLY A 35 -9.86 1.87 23.81
N THR A 36 -10.60 2.15 24.88
CA THR A 36 -10.04 2.36 26.22
C THR A 36 -9.36 1.09 26.75
N VAL A 37 -10.02 -0.09 26.63
CA VAL A 37 -9.44 -1.36 27.07
C VAL A 37 -8.16 -1.67 26.29
N LEU A 38 -8.19 -1.53 24.96
CA LEU A 38 -7.02 -1.77 24.11
C LEU A 38 -5.82 -0.92 24.54
N TYR A 39 -5.98 0.39 24.65
CA TYR A 39 -4.89 1.31 24.98
C TYR A 39 -4.44 1.24 26.44
N LYS A 40 -5.35 0.93 27.38
CA LYS A 40 -5.00 0.83 28.81
C LYS A 40 -4.35 -0.50 29.18
N LYS A 41 -4.74 -1.63 28.55
CA LYS A 41 -4.38 -2.95 29.06
C LYS A 41 -3.54 -3.78 28.07
N PHE A 42 -3.66 -3.56 26.76
CA PHE A 42 -3.15 -4.50 25.77
C PHE A 42 -2.05 -3.93 24.86
N LEU A 43 -2.30 -2.78 24.24
CA LEU A 43 -1.35 -2.20 23.29
C LEU A 43 -0.02 -1.86 23.96
N LYS A 44 1.06 -2.41 23.41
CA LYS A 44 2.45 -2.12 23.78
C LYS A 44 3.01 -1.10 22.79
N VAL A 45 2.94 0.18 23.12
CA VAL A 45 3.37 1.30 22.27
C VAL A 45 4.17 2.32 23.09
N SER A 46 5.10 3.01 22.45
CA SER A 46 5.86 4.09 23.11
C SER A 46 5.54 5.42 22.46
N ASN A 47 5.02 6.37 23.26
CA ASN A 47 4.83 7.74 22.80
C ASN A 47 6.15 8.52 22.68
N GLU A 48 7.22 8.07 23.37
CA GLU A 48 8.58 8.63 23.26
C GLU A 48 9.31 8.13 22.00
N ASN A 49 9.00 6.90 21.54
CA ASN A 49 9.50 6.33 20.29
C ASN A 49 8.38 5.63 19.49
N PRO A 50 7.53 6.40 18.83
CA PRO A 50 6.42 5.83 18.05
C PRO A 50 6.85 4.95 16.86
N SER A 51 8.14 5.01 16.46
CA SER A 51 8.72 4.18 15.41
C SER A 51 9.39 2.90 15.92
N TRP A 52 9.32 2.59 17.21
CA TRP A 52 9.90 1.37 17.77
C TRP A 52 9.46 0.12 17.02
N ILE A 53 10.41 -0.64 16.49
CA ILE A 53 10.12 -1.77 15.60
C ILE A 53 9.29 -2.87 16.28
N ASN A 54 9.50 -3.14 17.59
CA ASN A 54 8.80 -4.18 18.35
C ASN A 54 7.57 -3.66 19.11
N ARG A 55 7.04 -2.48 18.76
CA ARG A 55 5.74 -2.01 19.27
C ARG A 55 4.60 -2.78 18.61
N ASP A 56 3.48 -2.90 19.28
CA ASP A 56 2.24 -3.35 18.65
C ASP A 56 1.78 -2.36 17.57
N ARG A 57 0.99 -2.83 16.61
CA ARG A 57 0.34 -2.00 15.59
C ARG A 57 -1.14 -1.92 15.88
N PHE A 58 -1.70 -0.73 15.68
CA PHE A 58 -3.13 -0.51 15.81
C PHE A 58 -3.72 0.10 14.54
N ILE A 59 -4.75 -0.54 13.99
CA ILE A 59 -5.43 -0.11 12.78
C ILE A 59 -6.88 0.18 13.06
N LEU A 60 -7.28 1.42 12.79
CA LEU A 60 -8.68 1.77 12.70
C LEU A 60 -9.13 1.62 11.24
N SER A 61 -9.56 0.42 10.85
CA SER A 61 -9.97 0.12 9.47
C SER A 61 -11.17 0.95 9.01
N PRO A 62 -12.24 1.14 9.84
CA PRO A 62 -13.27 2.12 9.54
C PRO A 62 -12.77 3.56 9.81
N GLY A 63 -11.89 4.05 8.93
CA GLY A 63 -11.19 5.32 9.09
C GLY A 63 -12.09 6.54 9.27
N HIS A 64 -13.36 6.44 8.91
CA HIS A 64 -14.34 7.48 9.21
C HIS A 64 -14.52 7.72 10.73
N GLY A 65 -14.25 6.71 11.58
CA GLY A 65 -14.22 6.83 13.04
C GLY A 65 -12.96 7.50 13.61
N SER A 66 -12.23 8.27 12.83
CA SER A 66 -10.92 8.86 13.13
C SER A 66 -10.83 9.58 14.47
N MET A 67 -11.88 10.26 14.91
CA MET A 67 -11.90 10.95 16.21
C MET A 67 -11.77 10.01 17.41
N LEU A 68 -12.11 8.72 17.29
CA LEU A 68 -11.77 7.73 18.31
C LEU A 68 -10.24 7.59 18.44
N LEU A 69 -9.56 7.37 17.31
CA LEU A 69 -8.11 7.21 17.30
C LEU A 69 -7.38 8.45 17.79
N TYR A 70 -7.75 9.64 17.29
CA TYR A 70 -7.12 10.89 17.70
C TYR A 70 -7.31 11.18 19.20
N SER A 71 -8.51 10.92 19.73
CA SER A 71 -8.78 11.10 21.15
C SER A 71 -7.99 10.11 22.01
N LEU A 72 -7.86 8.86 21.58
CA LEU A 72 -7.03 7.85 22.26
C LEU A 72 -5.55 8.23 22.26
N LEU A 73 -5.00 8.65 21.11
CA LEU A 73 -3.61 9.08 20.99
C LEU A 73 -3.33 10.31 21.87
N HIS A 74 -4.23 11.30 21.87
CA HIS A 74 -4.15 12.48 22.74
C HIS A 74 -4.09 12.09 24.23
N LEU A 75 -5.02 11.26 24.69
CA LEU A 75 -5.08 10.85 26.11
C LEU A 75 -3.89 9.96 26.52
N ASN A 76 -3.31 9.24 25.57
CA ASN A 76 -2.09 8.44 25.80
C ASN A 76 -0.78 9.22 25.66
N GLY A 77 -0.86 10.55 25.44
CA GLY A 77 0.31 11.44 25.47
C GLY A 77 1.18 11.37 24.20
N PHE A 78 0.62 10.95 23.07
CA PHE A 78 1.25 11.18 21.76
C PHE A 78 1.21 12.67 21.40
N ASP A 79 1.97 13.08 20.39
CA ASP A 79 2.07 14.48 19.97
C ASP A 79 0.82 15.00 19.24
N LEU A 80 -0.31 14.83 19.93
CA LEU A 80 -1.62 15.38 19.57
C LEU A 80 -2.19 16.18 20.73
N THR A 81 -2.30 17.47 20.55
CA THR A 81 -2.82 18.39 21.56
C THR A 81 -4.34 18.52 21.48
N LYS A 82 -4.97 19.08 22.52
CA LYS A 82 -6.40 19.44 22.47
C LYS A 82 -6.72 20.44 21.34
N GLU A 83 -5.75 21.30 21.00
CA GLU A 83 -5.92 22.24 19.89
C GLU A 83 -5.92 21.51 18.53
N ASP A 84 -5.12 20.45 18.38
CA ASP A 84 -5.18 19.59 17.20
C ASP A 84 -6.55 18.90 17.07
N LEU A 85 -7.14 18.46 18.19
CA LEU A 85 -8.50 17.88 18.19
C LEU A 85 -9.59 18.90 17.82
N LYS A 86 -9.46 20.17 18.25
CA LYS A 86 -10.35 21.27 17.83
C LYS A 86 -10.21 21.57 16.33
N ASN A 87 -8.99 21.43 15.80
CA ASN A 87 -8.70 21.66 14.39
C ASN A 87 -9.01 20.43 13.52
N PHE A 88 -9.85 19.50 13.99
CA PHE A 88 -10.29 18.34 13.19
C PHE A 88 -10.84 18.78 11.83
N ARG A 89 -10.36 18.16 10.76
CA ARG A 89 -10.75 18.47 9.36
C ARG A 89 -10.44 19.89 8.89
N GLN A 90 -9.58 20.63 9.59
CA GLN A 90 -9.15 21.94 9.11
C GLN A 90 -7.93 21.82 8.19
N PHE A 91 -7.67 22.89 7.44
CA PHE A 91 -6.53 22.96 6.55
C PHE A 91 -5.21 22.79 7.34
N ASP A 92 -4.34 21.92 6.86
CA ASP A 92 -3.02 21.64 7.44
C ASP A 92 -3.04 21.12 8.90
N SER A 93 -4.13 20.43 9.27
CA SER A 93 -4.32 19.87 10.61
C SER A 93 -3.68 18.49 10.75
N LYS A 94 -3.14 18.17 11.95
CA LYS A 94 -2.70 16.82 12.34
C LYS A 94 -3.86 15.81 12.46
N THR A 95 -5.11 16.28 12.41
CA THR A 95 -6.33 15.47 12.58
C THR A 95 -7.22 15.54 11.33
N PRO A 96 -6.75 15.02 10.17
CA PRO A 96 -7.55 14.96 8.96
C PRO A 96 -8.83 14.13 9.13
N GLY A 97 -9.75 14.21 8.17
CA GLY A 97 -11.07 13.58 8.26
C GLY A 97 -11.06 12.05 8.39
N HIS A 98 -10.01 11.42 7.92
CA HIS A 98 -9.69 10.00 8.07
C HIS A 98 -8.21 9.91 8.46
N PRO A 99 -7.76 8.87 9.20
CA PRO A 99 -6.36 8.76 9.58
C PRO A 99 -5.43 8.77 8.35
N GLU A 100 -4.39 9.58 8.40
CA GLU A 100 -3.30 9.59 7.45
C GLU A 100 -2.04 9.08 8.13
N PHE A 101 -1.24 8.29 7.41
CA PHE A 101 -0.02 7.68 7.93
C PHE A 101 0.94 8.73 8.47
N ASP A 102 1.19 8.68 9.76
CA ASP A 102 2.15 9.52 10.45
C ASP A 102 2.62 8.84 11.75
N LEU A 103 3.77 8.19 11.69
CA LEU A 103 4.33 7.52 12.86
C LEU A 103 4.67 8.49 13.98
N SER A 104 4.97 9.75 13.70
CA SER A 104 5.35 10.73 14.73
C SER A 104 4.24 10.98 15.76
N ILE A 105 2.99 10.78 15.34
CA ILE A 105 1.81 10.90 16.19
C ILE A 105 1.13 9.56 16.48
N GLY A 106 1.73 8.43 16.06
CA GLY A 106 1.26 7.08 16.37
C GLY A 106 0.21 6.52 15.39
N ILE A 107 0.12 7.03 14.16
CA ILE A 107 -0.80 6.52 13.12
C ILE A 107 -0.05 5.58 12.18
N ASP A 108 -0.42 4.30 12.22
CA ASP A 108 0.27 3.22 11.50
C ASP A 108 0.01 3.17 10.00
N MET A 109 -1.13 3.69 9.53
CA MET A 109 -1.49 3.72 8.12
C MET A 109 -2.63 4.69 7.82
N THR A 110 -2.72 5.10 6.57
CA THR A 110 -3.87 5.82 6.04
C THR A 110 -5.05 4.87 5.83
N THR A 111 -6.20 5.19 6.44
CA THR A 111 -7.46 4.48 6.23
C THR A 111 -8.54 5.40 5.70
N GLY A 112 -9.72 4.87 5.38
CA GLY A 112 -10.84 5.59 4.76
C GLY A 112 -11.50 4.77 3.67
N PRO A 113 -10.76 4.24 2.66
CA PRO A 113 -11.28 3.19 1.80
C PRO A 113 -11.47 1.90 2.61
N LEU A 114 -12.72 1.46 2.78
CA LEU A 114 -13.08 0.29 3.60
C LEU A 114 -12.38 -1.00 3.11
N GLY A 115 -12.04 -1.88 4.03
CA GLY A 115 -11.34 -3.14 3.78
C GLY A 115 -9.81 -3.00 3.60
N GLN A 116 -9.30 -1.81 3.27
CA GLN A 116 -7.86 -1.59 3.12
C GLN A 116 -7.13 -1.77 4.45
N GLY A 117 -7.67 -1.22 5.55
CA GLY A 117 -7.09 -1.37 6.89
C GLY A 117 -7.06 -2.83 7.33
N PHE A 118 -8.17 -3.56 7.15
CA PHE A 118 -8.23 -5.01 7.42
C PHE A 118 -7.09 -5.75 6.71
N SER A 119 -6.96 -5.51 5.41
CA SER A 119 -6.02 -6.25 4.57
C SER A 119 -4.55 -5.86 4.81
N THR A 120 -4.29 -4.57 5.06
CA THR A 120 -2.95 -4.07 5.41
C THR A 120 -2.46 -4.64 6.75
N GLY A 121 -3.36 -4.84 7.72
CA GLY A 121 -3.03 -5.48 9.00
C GLY A 121 -2.57 -6.92 8.86
N VAL A 122 -3.06 -7.66 7.86
CA VAL A 122 -2.50 -8.97 7.52
C VAL A 122 -1.03 -8.84 7.09
N GLY A 123 -0.68 -7.79 6.34
CA GLY A 123 0.70 -7.49 5.96
C GLY A 123 1.62 -7.18 7.16
N PHE A 124 1.11 -6.43 8.15
CA PHE A 124 1.85 -6.22 9.41
C PHE A 124 2.12 -7.53 10.16
N ALA A 125 1.14 -8.42 10.23
CA ALA A 125 1.29 -9.71 10.89
C ALA A 125 2.24 -10.66 10.13
N VAL A 126 2.26 -10.61 8.80
CA VAL A 126 3.25 -11.32 7.96
C VAL A 126 4.65 -10.81 8.25
N ALA A 127 4.83 -9.49 8.28
CA ALA A 127 6.12 -8.87 8.57
C ALA A 127 6.64 -9.23 9.97
N GLU A 128 5.76 -9.23 10.98
CA GLU A 128 6.12 -9.68 12.33
C GLU A 128 6.63 -11.12 12.32
N ARG A 129 5.93 -12.06 11.69
CA ARG A 129 6.34 -13.47 11.63
C ARG A 129 7.68 -13.64 10.94
N TYR A 130 7.88 -12.99 9.81
CA TYR A 130 9.14 -13.05 9.08
C TYR A 130 10.31 -12.48 9.90
N LEU A 131 10.12 -11.30 10.49
CA LEU A 131 11.18 -10.65 11.28
C LEU A 131 11.46 -11.37 12.59
N SER A 132 10.46 -11.97 13.21
CA SER A 132 10.60 -12.81 14.40
C SER A 132 11.43 -14.06 14.11
N GLU A 133 11.26 -14.69 12.96
CA GLU A 133 12.08 -15.82 12.51
C GLU A 133 13.52 -15.37 12.18
N LEU A 134 13.69 -14.20 11.57
CA LEU A 134 14.99 -13.67 11.16
C LEU A 134 15.84 -13.19 12.34
N LEU A 135 15.23 -12.51 13.33
CA LEU A 135 15.92 -11.78 14.40
C LEU A 135 15.74 -12.40 15.79
N GLY A 136 14.78 -13.33 15.93
CA GLY A 136 14.41 -13.99 17.19
C GLY A 136 13.23 -13.33 17.90
N ASN A 137 12.44 -14.16 18.58
CA ASN A 137 11.24 -13.75 19.33
C ASN A 137 11.54 -12.84 20.54
N ASP A 138 12.78 -12.79 21.00
CA ASP A 138 13.21 -11.87 22.04
C ASP A 138 13.40 -10.43 21.54
N ILE A 139 13.51 -10.26 20.24
CA ILE A 139 13.65 -8.94 19.58
C ILE A 139 12.37 -8.51 18.89
N ILE A 140 11.68 -9.42 18.20
CA ILE A 140 10.40 -9.15 17.50
C ILE A 140 9.33 -10.05 18.07
N ASP A 141 8.44 -9.48 18.86
CA ASP A 141 7.32 -10.16 19.50
C ASP A 141 6.19 -9.18 19.80
N HIS A 142 5.48 -8.79 18.76
CA HIS A 142 4.39 -7.82 18.87
C HIS A 142 3.13 -8.33 18.19
N PHE A 143 1.99 -7.76 18.57
CA PHE A 143 0.69 -8.01 17.99
C PHE A 143 0.30 -6.94 16.98
N THR A 144 -0.61 -7.30 16.09
CA THR A 144 -1.36 -6.37 15.26
C THR A 144 -2.82 -6.39 15.71
N TYR A 145 -3.28 -5.28 16.24
CA TYR A 145 -4.67 -5.07 16.64
C TYR A 145 -5.37 -4.17 15.62
N GLY A 146 -6.67 -4.36 15.45
CA GLY A 146 -7.48 -3.44 14.66
C GLY A 146 -8.94 -3.46 15.05
N ILE A 147 -9.62 -2.35 14.81
CA ILE A 147 -11.08 -2.28 14.83
C ILE A 147 -11.55 -2.34 13.38
N VAL A 148 -12.54 -3.16 13.09
CA VAL A 148 -13.15 -3.34 11.78
C VAL A 148 -14.66 -3.19 11.86
N SER A 149 -15.32 -2.81 10.78
CA SER A 149 -16.76 -2.52 10.74
C SER A 149 -17.52 -3.42 9.77
N ASP A 150 -18.84 -3.38 9.80
CA ASP A 150 -19.71 -4.03 8.82
C ASP A 150 -19.32 -3.68 7.39
N GLY A 151 -19.01 -2.41 7.13
CA GLY A 151 -18.57 -1.96 5.80
C GLY A 151 -17.24 -2.60 5.38
N ASP A 152 -16.25 -2.68 6.28
CA ASP A 152 -15.00 -3.40 6.00
C ASP A 152 -15.25 -4.86 5.63
N LEU A 153 -16.16 -5.53 6.34
CA LEU A 153 -16.47 -6.95 6.11
C LEU A 153 -17.41 -7.19 4.91
N MET A 154 -17.97 -6.16 4.31
CA MET A 154 -18.67 -6.23 3.02
C MET A 154 -17.72 -6.13 1.84
N GLU A 155 -16.57 -5.51 2.01
CA GLU A 155 -15.56 -5.40 0.94
C GLU A 155 -14.93 -6.77 0.62
N GLY A 156 -14.82 -7.08 -0.68
CA GLY A 156 -14.24 -8.35 -1.14
C GLY A 156 -12.79 -8.55 -0.69
N ILE A 157 -12.01 -7.49 -0.68
CA ILE A 157 -10.60 -7.50 -0.26
C ILE A 157 -10.41 -8.03 1.16
N SER A 158 -11.34 -7.76 2.08
CA SER A 158 -11.27 -8.26 3.47
C SER A 158 -11.34 -9.78 3.52
N PHE A 159 -12.13 -10.41 2.61
CA PHE A 159 -12.20 -11.87 2.52
C PHE A 159 -10.96 -12.48 1.91
N GLU A 160 -10.45 -11.90 0.84
CA GLU A 160 -9.19 -12.31 0.25
C GLU A 160 -8.08 -12.33 1.30
N ALA A 161 -7.97 -11.28 2.10
CA ALA A 161 -6.97 -11.15 3.15
C ALA A 161 -7.23 -12.09 4.35
N ALA A 162 -8.50 -12.24 4.76
CA ALA A 162 -8.87 -13.11 5.88
C ALA A 162 -8.53 -14.58 5.62
N GLU A 163 -8.78 -15.08 4.40
CA GLU A 163 -8.41 -16.44 4.03
C GLU A 163 -6.89 -16.64 4.05
N LEU A 164 -6.11 -15.67 3.57
CA LEU A 164 -4.64 -15.72 3.62
C LEU A 164 -4.12 -15.71 5.05
N ALA A 165 -4.66 -14.87 5.92
CA ALA A 165 -4.28 -14.82 7.33
C ALA A 165 -4.50 -16.16 8.03
N ALA A 166 -5.60 -16.86 7.71
CA ALA A 166 -5.88 -18.20 8.25
C ALA A 166 -4.92 -19.26 7.69
N VAL A 167 -4.63 -19.24 6.38
CA VAL A 167 -3.68 -20.15 5.72
C VAL A 167 -2.28 -20.01 6.31
N TRP A 168 -1.83 -18.77 6.54
CA TRP A 168 -0.52 -18.48 7.14
C TRP A 168 -0.50 -18.57 8.66
N LYS A 169 -1.63 -18.89 9.32
CA LYS A 169 -1.74 -19.04 10.78
C LYS A 169 -1.19 -17.86 11.57
N LEU A 170 -1.63 -16.64 11.22
CA LEU A 170 -1.13 -15.41 11.82
C LEU A 170 -1.73 -15.17 13.21
N GLY A 171 -1.27 -15.93 14.23
CA GLY A 171 -1.86 -15.91 15.58
C GLY A 171 -1.70 -14.61 16.35
N LYS A 172 -0.84 -13.69 15.92
CA LYS A 172 -0.70 -12.35 16.52
C LYS A 172 -1.53 -11.25 15.83
N LEU A 173 -2.46 -11.64 14.94
CA LEU A 173 -3.44 -10.75 14.34
C LEU A 173 -4.77 -10.86 15.09
N ILE A 174 -5.20 -9.78 15.73
CA ILE A 174 -6.43 -9.72 16.54
C ILE A 174 -7.28 -8.54 16.09
N TYR A 175 -8.46 -8.81 15.55
CA TYR A 175 -9.42 -7.79 15.17
C TYR A 175 -10.61 -7.76 16.13
N VAL A 176 -11.12 -6.56 16.42
CA VAL A 176 -12.39 -6.34 17.09
C VAL A 176 -13.38 -5.81 16.06
N PHE A 177 -14.44 -6.55 15.82
CA PHE A 177 -15.49 -6.18 14.89
C PHE A 177 -16.58 -5.38 15.61
N ASP A 178 -16.75 -4.11 15.21
CA ASP A 178 -17.84 -3.24 15.62
C ASP A 178 -19.17 -3.71 15.01
N ASN A 179 -19.82 -4.65 15.71
CA ASN A 179 -21.06 -5.28 15.28
C ASN A 179 -22.28 -4.45 15.72
N ASN A 180 -22.43 -3.26 15.14
CA ASN A 180 -23.54 -2.34 15.47
C ASN A 180 -24.75 -2.47 14.52
N ASN A 181 -24.68 -3.29 13.48
CA ASN A 181 -25.74 -3.53 12.50
C ASN A 181 -26.23 -2.30 11.72
N ILE A 182 -25.44 -1.21 11.68
CA ILE A 182 -25.82 0.04 11.00
C ILE A 182 -24.74 0.44 9.97
N SER A 183 -25.20 0.80 8.79
CA SER A 183 -24.41 1.50 7.78
C SER A 183 -25.03 2.88 7.49
N ILE A 184 -24.46 3.62 6.54
CA ILE A 184 -24.92 4.96 6.14
C ILE A 184 -26.40 4.95 5.70
N ASP A 185 -26.83 3.91 4.98
CA ASP A 185 -28.19 3.77 4.43
C ASP A 185 -29.17 3.08 5.40
N GLY A 186 -28.70 2.69 6.59
CA GLY A 186 -29.54 2.08 7.63
C GLY A 186 -29.07 0.70 8.09
N ARG A 187 -30.03 -0.16 8.43
CA ARG A 187 -29.73 -1.51 8.94
C ARG A 187 -29.00 -2.37 7.92
N VAL A 188 -27.90 -3.01 8.36
CA VAL A 188 -27.11 -3.96 7.57
C VAL A 188 -27.97 -5.09 7.01
N SER A 189 -29.00 -5.52 7.72
CA SER A 189 -29.95 -6.57 7.27
C SER A 189 -30.69 -6.26 5.97
N LYS A 190 -30.66 -5.00 5.49
CA LYS A 190 -31.20 -4.63 4.16
C LYS A 190 -30.34 -5.13 3.00
N VAL A 191 -29.05 -5.33 3.22
CA VAL A 191 -28.04 -5.63 2.18
C VAL A 191 -27.21 -6.88 2.47
N SER A 192 -27.23 -7.41 3.70
CA SER A 192 -26.50 -8.61 4.10
C SER A 192 -27.31 -9.47 5.06
N THR A 193 -27.30 -10.78 4.82
CA THR A 193 -27.81 -11.82 5.73
C THR A 193 -26.70 -12.71 6.25
N THR A 194 -25.46 -12.32 6.05
CA THR A 194 -24.29 -13.12 6.42
C THR A 194 -24.11 -13.20 7.93
N ASN A 195 -24.02 -14.40 8.47
CA ASN A 195 -23.55 -14.61 9.83
C ASN A 195 -22.03 -14.54 9.85
N GLN A 196 -21.47 -13.40 10.27
CA GLN A 196 -20.04 -13.15 10.26
C GLN A 196 -19.26 -14.15 11.14
N LYS A 197 -19.77 -14.50 12.34
CA LYS A 197 -19.17 -15.51 13.20
C LYS A 197 -18.94 -16.83 12.45
N LYS A 198 -20.00 -17.42 11.89
CA LYS A 198 -19.89 -18.68 11.15
C LYS A 198 -18.98 -18.57 9.94
N LYS A 199 -18.95 -17.40 9.30
CA LYS A 199 -18.11 -17.16 8.14
C LYS A 199 -16.63 -17.16 8.53
N PHE A 200 -16.23 -16.47 9.59
CA PHE A 200 -14.84 -16.46 10.10
C PHE A 200 -14.44 -17.82 10.68
N GLU A 201 -15.32 -18.49 11.41
CA GLU A 201 -15.09 -19.88 11.86
C GLU A 201 -14.81 -20.82 10.68
N ALA A 202 -15.59 -20.72 9.59
CA ALA A 202 -15.45 -21.57 8.41
C ALA A 202 -14.13 -21.36 7.66
N ILE A 203 -13.57 -20.16 7.65
CA ILE A 203 -12.26 -19.88 7.04
C ILE A 203 -11.09 -20.11 7.99
N GLY A 204 -11.33 -20.55 9.23
CA GLY A 204 -10.30 -21.01 10.16
C GLY A 204 -9.82 -19.96 11.17
N TRP A 205 -10.55 -18.88 11.38
CA TRP A 205 -10.27 -17.92 12.45
C TRP A 205 -10.76 -18.42 13.81
N HIS A 206 -10.10 -17.97 14.86
CA HIS A 206 -10.63 -18.01 16.22
C HIS A 206 -11.63 -16.87 16.41
N VAL A 207 -12.83 -17.19 16.91
CA VAL A 207 -13.94 -16.23 16.98
C VAL A 207 -14.51 -16.19 18.39
N LEU A 208 -14.57 -14.98 18.97
CA LEU A 208 -15.15 -14.69 20.27
C LEU A 208 -16.33 -13.72 20.10
N GLU A 209 -17.24 -13.69 21.06
CA GLU A 209 -18.38 -12.75 21.11
C GLU A 209 -18.40 -12.05 22.49
N VAL A 210 -18.57 -10.72 22.47
CA VAL A 210 -18.62 -9.88 23.68
C VAL A 210 -19.62 -8.75 23.56
N ASP A 211 -20.11 -8.24 24.70
CA ASP A 211 -20.69 -6.91 24.76
C ASP A 211 -19.56 -5.86 24.65
N ALA A 212 -19.61 -5.01 23.62
CA ALA A 212 -18.62 -3.96 23.39
C ALA A 212 -18.57 -2.90 24.52
N HIS A 213 -19.47 -2.98 25.49
CA HIS A 213 -19.63 -2.06 26.59
C HIS A 213 -19.34 -2.66 27.97
N ASP A 214 -18.92 -3.93 28.01
CA ASP A 214 -18.48 -4.62 29.22
C ASP A 214 -16.94 -4.71 29.25
N GLU A 215 -16.31 -3.97 30.17
CA GLU A 215 -14.85 -3.92 30.32
C GLU A 215 -14.24 -5.30 30.57
N ASP A 216 -14.90 -6.14 31.38
CA ASP A 216 -14.39 -7.45 31.77
C ASP A 216 -14.53 -8.46 30.63
N GLU A 217 -15.64 -8.44 29.88
CA GLU A 217 -15.83 -9.31 28.71
C GLU A 217 -14.79 -8.97 27.61
N ILE A 218 -14.60 -7.67 27.30
CA ILE A 218 -13.61 -7.21 26.32
C ILE A 218 -12.20 -7.66 26.75
N SER A 219 -11.83 -7.44 28.02
CA SER A 219 -10.52 -7.79 28.54
C SER A 219 -10.28 -9.29 28.48
N THR A 220 -11.25 -10.10 28.92
CA THR A 220 -11.16 -11.57 28.91
C THR A 220 -11.00 -12.11 27.49
N ALA A 221 -11.77 -11.58 26.53
CA ALA A 221 -11.67 -12.02 25.14
C ALA A 221 -10.31 -11.66 24.50
N LEU A 222 -9.77 -10.48 24.79
CA LEU A 222 -8.45 -10.08 24.31
C LEU A 222 -7.33 -10.94 24.93
N GLU A 223 -7.42 -11.27 26.23
CA GLU A 223 -6.51 -12.20 26.89
C GLU A 223 -6.55 -13.59 26.25
N GLU A 224 -7.77 -14.11 26.00
CA GLU A 224 -7.95 -15.41 25.34
C GLU A 224 -7.38 -15.38 23.92
N ALA A 225 -7.67 -14.34 23.14
CA ALA A 225 -7.17 -14.18 21.77
C ALA A 225 -5.63 -14.17 21.71
N LYS A 226 -4.94 -13.56 22.68
CA LYS A 226 -3.46 -13.53 22.77
C LYS A 226 -2.85 -14.91 23.01
N LEU A 227 -3.58 -15.85 23.59
CA LEU A 227 -3.12 -17.23 23.81
C LEU A 227 -3.22 -18.10 22.57
N ILE A 228 -3.95 -17.67 21.54
CA ILE A 228 -4.12 -18.41 20.30
C ILE A 228 -2.96 -18.09 19.35
N THR A 229 -2.06 -19.03 19.15
CA THR A 229 -0.82 -18.81 18.39
C THR A 229 -0.86 -19.33 16.95
N ASP A 230 -1.86 -20.15 16.61
CA ASP A 230 -1.96 -20.86 15.33
C ASP A 230 -3.14 -20.42 14.45
N LYS A 231 -3.83 -19.35 14.83
CA LYS A 231 -4.97 -18.78 14.10
C LYS A 231 -5.06 -17.28 14.36
N PRO A 232 -5.43 -16.45 13.37
CA PRO A 232 -5.87 -15.09 13.64
C PRO A 232 -7.17 -15.10 14.45
N SER A 233 -7.38 -14.07 15.26
CA SER A 233 -8.56 -13.92 16.11
C SER A 233 -9.43 -12.74 15.68
N ILE A 234 -10.75 -12.92 15.74
CA ILE A 234 -11.71 -11.83 15.60
C ILE A 234 -12.73 -11.88 16.75
N ILE A 235 -12.91 -10.74 17.42
CA ILE A 235 -13.85 -10.57 18.53
C ILE A 235 -15.06 -9.83 17.98
N MET A 236 -16.22 -10.49 17.94
CA MET A 236 -17.51 -9.93 17.55
C MET A 236 -18.05 -9.09 18.72
N ALA A 237 -17.80 -7.79 18.71
CA ALA A 237 -18.21 -6.89 19.77
C ALA A 237 -19.60 -6.30 19.46
N GLU A 238 -20.64 -6.75 20.14
CA GLU A 238 -21.98 -6.17 20.00
C GLU A 238 -21.98 -4.76 20.56
N SER A 239 -22.15 -3.77 19.69
CA SER A 239 -22.04 -2.35 20.02
C SER A 239 -23.29 -1.57 19.65
N ILE A 240 -23.39 -0.36 20.20
CA ILE A 240 -24.47 0.58 19.89
C ILE A 240 -23.85 1.81 19.22
N ILE A 241 -24.08 1.96 17.91
CA ILE A 241 -23.64 3.16 17.21
C ILE A 241 -24.22 4.42 17.87
N GLY A 242 -23.37 5.41 18.14
CA GLY A 242 -23.80 6.66 18.77
C GLY A 242 -24.30 6.49 20.20
N LYS A 243 -23.73 5.55 20.97
CA LYS A 243 -24.12 5.28 22.36
C LYS A 243 -24.22 6.55 23.19
N PHE A 244 -25.25 6.66 23.98
CA PHE A 244 -25.67 7.79 24.80
C PHE A 244 -26.27 9.00 24.07
N ALA A 245 -26.33 9.02 22.73
CA ALA A 245 -27.06 10.03 21.98
C ALA A 245 -28.57 9.72 22.07
N PRO A 246 -29.36 10.47 22.82
CA PRO A 246 -30.69 10.00 23.28
C PRO A 246 -31.70 9.78 22.15
N ASN A 247 -31.58 10.51 21.05
CA ASN A 247 -32.52 10.42 19.94
C ASN A 247 -31.90 9.82 18.68
N LYS A 248 -30.58 9.72 18.61
CA LYS A 248 -29.86 9.28 17.42
C LYS A 248 -29.12 7.94 17.56
N GLN A 249 -28.89 7.44 18.80
CA GLN A 249 -28.23 6.14 18.97
C GLN A 249 -29.01 5.03 18.26
N ASP A 250 -28.27 4.01 17.79
CA ASP A 250 -28.82 2.86 17.07
C ASP A 250 -29.58 3.23 15.77
N THR A 251 -29.22 4.38 15.17
CA THR A 251 -29.79 4.82 13.89
C THR A 251 -28.69 5.23 12.91
N SER A 252 -28.99 5.19 11.61
CA SER A 252 -28.09 5.69 10.58
C SER A 252 -27.87 7.21 10.63
N GLY A 253 -28.77 7.95 11.29
CA GLY A 253 -28.68 9.40 11.40
C GLY A 253 -27.49 9.93 12.20
N ILE A 254 -26.79 9.05 12.96
CA ILE A 254 -25.57 9.41 13.69
C ILE A 254 -24.29 8.89 13.00
N HIS A 255 -24.42 8.12 11.93
CA HIS A 255 -23.26 7.49 11.29
C HIS A 255 -22.26 8.55 10.80
N GLY A 256 -22.68 9.48 9.96
CA GLY A 256 -21.81 10.42 9.27
C GLY A 256 -22.23 11.89 9.37
N SER A 257 -22.87 12.28 10.45
CA SER A 257 -23.32 13.66 10.67
C SER A 257 -23.11 14.08 12.12
N PRO A 258 -22.79 15.35 12.40
CA PRO A 258 -22.73 15.89 13.74
C PRO A 258 -24.03 15.62 14.53
N LEU A 259 -23.93 15.57 15.87
CA LEU A 259 -25.08 15.44 16.72
C LEU A 259 -26.04 16.64 16.53
N GLY A 260 -25.46 17.83 16.40
CA GLY A 260 -26.15 19.10 16.41
C GLY A 260 -26.44 19.60 17.83
N ALA A 261 -26.59 20.92 18.00
CA ALA A 261 -26.59 21.59 19.28
C ALA A 261 -27.59 20.98 20.30
N LYS A 262 -28.83 20.67 19.87
CA LYS A 262 -29.86 20.11 20.75
C LYS A 262 -29.48 18.70 21.22
N GLU A 263 -29.08 17.82 20.32
CA GLU A 263 -28.68 16.44 20.65
C GLU A 263 -27.43 16.43 21.52
N MET A 264 -26.48 17.33 21.25
CA MET A 264 -25.25 17.47 22.03
C MET A 264 -25.54 17.90 23.48
N GLU A 265 -26.51 18.81 23.71
CA GLU A 265 -26.92 19.15 25.06
C GLU A 265 -27.55 17.98 25.82
N GLU A 266 -28.40 17.19 25.15
CA GLU A 266 -29.03 16.02 25.74
C GLU A 266 -28.03 14.89 25.96
N PHE A 267 -27.08 14.71 25.06
CA PHE A 267 -25.93 13.79 25.16
C PHE A 267 -25.07 14.11 26.39
N LYS A 268 -24.72 15.39 26.60
CA LYS A 268 -23.99 15.86 27.80
C LYS A 268 -24.76 15.53 29.07
N LYS A 269 -26.06 15.74 29.07
CA LYS A 269 -26.93 15.41 30.24
C LYS A 269 -26.94 13.92 30.56
N ASN A 270 -27.04 13.07 29.52
CA ASN A 270 -26.96 11.60 29.67
C ASN A 270 -25.64 11.14 30.27
N LEU A 271 -24.56 11.75 29.83
CA LEU A 271 -23.20 11.48 30.34
C LEU A 271 -22.89 12.20 31.65
N LYS A 272 -23.82 13.04 32.17
CA LYS A 272 -23.62 13.90 33.34
C LYS A 272 -22.44 14.84 33.23
N TRP A 273 -22.09 15.23 31.99
CA TRP A 273 -20.97 16.11 31.67
C TRP A 273 -21.32 17.58 31.94
N GLN A 274 -20.43 18.28 32.65
CA GLN A 274 -20.65 19.69 33.03
C GLN A 274 -19.48 20.61 32.62
N GLY A 275 -18.38 20.05 32.13
CA GLY A 275 -17.15 20.78 31.74
C GLY A 275 -17.20 21.37 30.33
N ASP A 276 -16.10 22.04 29.97
CA ASP A 276 -15.75 22.33 28.59
C ASP A 276 -15.58 21.01 27.82
N LEU A 277 -15.82 21.03 26.51
CA LEU A 277 -15.78 19.80 25.70
C LEU A 277 -14.38 19.27 25.45
N PHE A 278 -13.38 20.13 25.53
CA PHE A 278 -11.96 19.80 25.30
C PHE A 278 -11.10 19.90 26.57
N GLU A 279 -11.70 20.22 27.71
CA GLU A 279 -11.02 20.24 29.01
C GLU A 279 -11.47 19.04 29.83
N HIS A 280 -10.52 18.22 30.23
CA HIS A 280 -10.77 17.01 31.01
C HIS A 280 -9.96 17.04 32.29
N ASP A 281 -10.47 16.34 33.31
CA ASP A 281 -9.79 16.26 34.59
C ASP A 281 -8.43 15.53 34.47
N ASP A 282 -7.47 15.93 35.28
CA ASP A 282 -6.11 15.36 35.28
C ASP A 282 -6.11 13.83 35.46
N ASP A 283 -7.02 13.28 36.25
CA ASP A 283 -7.13 11.84 36.49
C ASP A 283 -7.54 11.03 35.23
N VAL A 284 -8.13 11.67 34.22
CA VAL A 284 -8.38 11.04 32.91
C VAL A 284 -7.07 10.82 32.17
N TYR A 285 -6.17 11.80 32.19
CA TYR A 285 -4.84 11.66 31.60
C TYR A 285 -3.95 10.71 32.42
N GLU A 286 -4.04 10.79 33.75
CA GLU A 286 -3.31 9.92 34.68
C GLU A 286 -3.72 8.45 34.52
N TYR A 287 -4.95 8.16 34.08
CA TYR A 287 -5.43 6.80 33.88
C TYR A 287 -4.55 5.98 32.94
N PHE A 288 -4.00 6.60 31.92
CA PHE A 288 -3.11 5.93 30.95
C PHE A 288 -1.62 6.01 31.35
N THR A 289 -1.25 6.85 32.29
CA THR A 289 0.16 7.13 32.63
C THR A 289 0.91 5.87 33.07
N GLU A 290 0.34 5.06 33.94
CA GLU A 290 0.98 3.82 34.41
C GLU A 290 1.36 2.88 33.25
N LYS A 291 0.42 2.63 32.34
CA LYS A 291 0.66 1.78 31.16
C LYS A 291 1.67 2.39 30.21
N ARG A 292 1.58 3.68 29.97
CA ARG A 292 2.52 4.44 29.14
C ARG A 292 3.95 4.36 29.70
N ASP A 293 4.11 4.55 31.00
CA ASP A 293 5.43 4.51 31.67
C ASP A 293 5.99 3.08 31.64
N GLU A 294 5.14 2.05 31.81
CA GLU A 294 5.52 0.65 31.64
C GLU A 294 5.98 0.36 30.20
N ASP A 295 5.27 0.84 29.20
CA ASP A 295 5.63 0.65 27.79
C ASP A 295 6.93 1.35 27.41
N ASN A 296 7.14 2.58 27.88
CA ASN A 296 8.40 3.31 27.69
C ASN A 296 9.57 2.61 28.39
N HIS A 297 9.33 2.03 29.57
CA HIS A 297 10.34 1.21 30.24
C HIS A 297 10.62 -0.08 29.47
N THR A 298 9.60 -0.75 28.97
CA THR A 298 9.71 -1.95 28.11
C THR A 298 10.52 -1.64 26.85
N HIS A 299 10.29 -0.49 26.22
CA HIS A 299 11.10 -0.01 25.09
C HIS A 299 12.57 0.17 25.48
N SER A 300 12.84 0.83 26.62
CA SER A 300 14.21 1.05 27.11
C SER A 300 14.94 -0.27 27.40
N ASP A 301 14.27 -1.25 27.97
CA ASP A 301 14.85 -2.57 28.23
C ASP A 301 15.08 -3.38 26.94
N TRP A 302 14.15 -3.30 26.00
CA TRP A 302 14.32 -3.85 24.67
C TRP A 302 15.54 -3.25 23.95
N GLU A 303 15.74 -1.94 24.04
CA GLU A 303 16.89 -1.28 23.41
C GLU A 303 18.22 -1.78 24.00
N LYS A 304 18.30 -1.97 25.34
CA LYS A 304 19.47 -2.57 25.99
C LYS A 304 19.73 -4.00 25.50
N LEU A 305 18.68 -4.83 25.42
CA LEU A 305 18.76 -6.20 24.90
C LEU A 305 19.23 -6.21 23.44
N PHE A 306 18.65 -5.35 22.60
CA PHE A 306 19.04 -5.19 21.21
C PHE A 306 20.53 -4.85 21.08
N GLN A 307 21.00 -3.84 21.81
CA GLN A 307 22.41 -3.41 21.79
C GLN A 307 23.35 -4.50 22.30
N GLN A 308 22.95 -5.28 23.30
CA GLN A 308 23.72 -6.41 23.80
C GLN A 308 23.83 -7.50 22.73
N LYS A 309 22.71 -7.88 22.11
CA LYS A 309 22.64 -8.92 21.09
C LYS A 309 23.41 -8.52 19.84
N TYR A 310 23.27 -7.28 19.38
CA TYR A 310 24.01 -6.74 18.24
C TYR A 310 25.54 -6.81 18.43
N LYS A 311 26.04 -6.60 19.67
CA LYS A 311 27.48 -6.67 19.98
C LYS A 311 27.98 -8.10 20.19
N SER A 312 27.15 -9.04 20.62
CA SER A 312 27.58 -10.38 21.06
C SER A 312 27.21 -11.51 20.10
N ASP A 313 26.25 -11.31 19.20
CA ASP A 313 25.75 -12.33 18.26
C ASP A 313 26.04 -11.88 16.82
N ALA A 314 27.04 -12.50 16.20
CA ALA A 314 27.47 -12.15 14.84
C ALA A 314 26.39 -12.47 13.78
N THR A 315 25.56 -13.50 13.99
CA THR A 315 24.48 -13.86 13.08
C THR A 315 23.37 -12.82 13.15
N PHE A 316 22.99 -12.42 14.36
CA PHE A 316 22.01 -11.36 14.56
C PHE A 316 22.48 -10.04 13.93
N MET A 317 23.71 -9.64 14.20
CA MET A 317 24.33 -8.43 13.61
C MET A 317 24.26 -8.46 12.09
N GLN A 318 24.69 -9.58 11.48
CA GLN A 318 24.64 -9.72 10.01
C GLN A 318 23.21 -9.64 9.46
N ASN A 319 22.25 -10.34 10.09
CA ASN A 319 20.85 -10.30 9.66
C ASN A 319 20.26 -8.89 9.77
N TRP A 320 20.57 -8.19 10.85
CA TRP A 320 20.12 -6.81 11.05
C TRP A 320 20.73 -5.86 10.02
N ASP A 321 22.05 -5.94 9.79
CA ASP A 321 22.73 -5.09 8.81
C ASP A 321 22.18 -5.31 7.39
N LEU A 322 21.90 -6.55 7.01
CA LEU A 322 21.25 -6.88 5.72
C LEU A 322 19.80 -6.41 5.65
N LEU A 323 19.09 -6.35 6.78
CA LEU A 323 17.70 -5.86 6.85
C LEU A 323 17.64 -4.34 6.66
N ILE A 324 18.54 -3.58 7.30
CA ILE A 324 18.52 -2.13 7.24
C ILE A 324 19.30 -1.54 6.06
N SER A 325 20.07 -2.36 5.36
CA SER A 325 20.87 -1.91 4.22
C SER A 325 19.96 -1.36 3.11
N ASN A 326 20.34 -0.19 2.62
CA ASN A 326 19.77 0.41 1.42
C ASN A 326 20.76 0.34 0.24
N GLU A 327 21.88 -0.38 0.42
CA GLU A 327 22.88 -0.56 -0.61
C GLU A 327 22.47 -1.69 -1.56
N MET A 328 22.33 -1.37 -2.84
CA MET A 328 22.11 -2.35 -3.90
C MET A 328 23.43 -2.65 -4.62
N PRO A 329 23.68 -3.91 -5.01
CA PRO A 329 24.82 -4.23 -5.85
C PRO A 329 24.88 -3.32 -7.09
N ILE A 330 26.07 -2.84 -7.43
CA ILE A 330 26.25 -1.90 -8.55
C ILE A 330 26.27 -2.61 -9.91
N ASN A 331 26.64 -3.90 -9.92
CA ASN A 331 26.73 -4.70 -11.16
C ASN A 331 26.03 -6.05 -10.93
N PHE A 332 24.88 -6.20 -11.51
CA PHE A 332 24.27 -7.51 -11.70
C PHE A 332 24.85 -8.08 -13.01
N ASN A 333 25.40 -9.29 -12.98
CA ASN A 333 25.84 -9.97 -14.21
C ASN A 333 24.61 -10.33 -15.08
N CYS A 334 23.95 -9.30 -15.63
CA CYS A 334 22.86 -9.51 -16.56
C CYS A 334 23.42 -9.97 -17.90
N GLU A 335 23.07 -11.17 -18.33
CA GLU A 335 23.38 -11.60 -19.70
C GLU A 335 22.68 -10.65 -20.69
N ASN A 336 23.47 -9.93 -21.46
CA ASN A 336 22.99 -9.18 -22.60
C ASN A 336 22.63 -10.16 -23.72
N SER A 337 21.42 -10.65 -23.71
CA SER A 337 20.91 -11.64 -24.66
C SER A 337 19.47 -11.30 -25.08
N THR A 338 19.06 -11.85 -26.21
CA THR A 338 17.66 -11.82 -26.66
C THR A 338 16.79 -12.56 -25.62
N GLN A 339 16.05 -11.82 -24.79
CA GLN A 339 15.19 -12.37 -23.75
C GLN A 339 14.02 -11.44 -23.40
N ALA A 340 13.00 -11.99 -22.76
CA ALA A 340 11.91 -11.19 -22.20
C ALA A 340 12.39 -10.41 -20.96
N THR A 341 11.95 -9.16 -20.81
CA THR A 341 12.35 -8.33 -19.66
C THR A 341 11.89 -8.93 -18.32
N ARG A 342 10.79 -9.71 -18.28
CA ARG A 342 10.39 -10.47 -17.08
C ARG A 342 11.44 -11.52 -16.65
N ILE A 343 12.18 -12.11 -17.60
CA ILE A 343 13.24 -13.09 -17.30
C ILE A 343 14.47 -12.37 -16.75
N ALA A 344 14.88 -11.26 -17.39
CA ALA A 344 15.95 -10.42 -16.87
C ALA A 344 15.62 -9.95 -15.44
N GLY A 345 14.38 -9.47 -15.22
CA GLY A 345 13.91 -9.04 -13.89
C GLY A 345 13.94 -10.15 -12.83
N SER A 346 13.55 -11.37 -13.20
CA SER A 346 13.65 -12.54 -12.32
C SER A 346 15.09 -12.80 -11.86
N ASN A 347 16.03 -12.77 -12.79
CA ASN A 347 17.44 -13.00 -12.48
C ASN A 347 17.99 -11.92 -11.53
N ILE A 348 17.63 -10.65 -11.79
CA ILE A 348 18.06 -9.52 -10.95
C ILE A 348 17.42 -9.60 -9.56
N LEU A 349 16.14 -9.89 -9.45
CA LEU A 349 15.44 -10.01 -8.16
C LEU A 349 16.07 -11.12 -7.29
N ASN A 350 16.41 -12.25 -7.91
CA ASN A 350 17.14 -13.33 -7.23
C ASN A 350 18.53 -12.91 -6.77
N GLU A 351 19.23 -12.10 -7.58
CA GLU A 351 20.55 -11.60 -7.21
C GLU A 351 20.46 -10.59 -6.07
N ILE A 352 19.55 -9.62 -6.15
CA ILE A 352 19.27 -8.68 -5.05
C ILE A 352 18.96 -9.46 -3.77
N GLY A 353 18.15 -10.49 -3.87
CA GLY A 353 17.76 -11.33 -2.75
C GLY A 353 18.91 -12.01 -1.99
N LYS A 354 20.10 -12.15 -2.60
CA LYS A 354 21.31 -12.68 -1.93
C LYS A 354 22.01 -11.61 -1.08
N HIS A 355 21.74 -10.35 -1.34
CA HIS A 355 22.45 -9.21 -0.74
C HIS A 355 21.61 -8.46 0.30
N THR A 356 20.34 -8.83 0.49
CA THR A 356 19.46 -8.18 1.48
C THR A 356 18.45 -9.16 2.06
N ASN A 357 18.02 -8.89 3.30
CA ASN A 357 16.90 -9.59 3.97
C ASN A 357 15.63 -8.72 4.03
N ASN A 358 15.62 -7.55 3.40
CA ASN A 358 14.53 -6.59 3.54
C ASN A 358 13.43 -6.69 2.47
N ILE A 359 13.50 -7.65 1.55
CA ILE A 359 12.53 -7.81 0.46
C ILE A 359 11.67 -9.05 0.72
N LEU A 360 10.36 -8.85 0.74
CA LEU A 360 9.36 -9.90 0.99
C LEU A 360 8.15 -9.70 0.06
N GLY A 361 7.74 -10.73 -0.67
CA GLY A 361 6.60 -10.60 -1.58
C GLY A 361 6.36 -11.83 -2.42
N GLY A 362 5.62 -11.72 -3.50
CA GLY A 362 5.29 -12.89 -4.33
C GLY A 362 4.29 -12.58 -5.43
N SER A 363 3.47 -13.57 -5.81
CA SER A 363 2.58 -13.48 -6.96
C SER A 363 1.14 -13.89 -6.65
N ALA A 364 0.20 -13.29 -7.37
CA ALA A 364 -1.21 -13.68 -7.34
C ALA A 364 -1.47 -14.90 -8.25
N ASP A 365 -0.96 -16.08 -7.85
CA ASP A 365 -1.08 -17.37 -8.55
C ASP A 365 -0.49 -17.38 -9.98
N LEU A 366 0.43 -16.48 -10.28
CA LEU A 366 1.05 -16.32 -11.60
C LEU A 366 2.57 -16.48 -11.59
N THR A 367 3.16 -17.08 -10.55
CA THR A 367 4.62 -17.23 -10.38
C THR A 367 5.27 -17.88 -11.61
N ALA A 368 4.66 -18.95 -12.15
CA ALA A 368 5.17 -19.64 -13.34
C ALA A 368 5.21 -18.73 -14.59
N SER A 369 4.38 -17.70 -14.65
CA SER A 369 4.29 -16.77 -15.78
C SER A 369 5.06 -15.48 -15.54
N THR A 370 4.96 -14.87 -14.36
CA THR A 370 5.64 -13.62 -14.02
C THR A 370 7.11 -13.82 -13.71
N LYS A 371 7.49 -15.01 -13.19
CA LYS A 371 8.84 -15.39 -12.81
C LYS A 371 9.44 -14.62 -11.63
N GLN A 372 8.66 -13.77 -10.95
CA GLN A 372 9.16 -12.89 -9.89
C GLN A 372 9.16 -13.62 -8.54
N ILE A 373 10.29 -14.24 -8.20
CA ILE A 373 10.54 -14.95 -6.93
C ILE A 373 11.95 -14.65 -6.43
N ILE A 374 12.17 -14.86 -5.12
CA ILE A 374 13.47 -14.76 -4.46
C ILE A 374 13.84 -16.13 -3.89
N GLY A 375 14.81 -16.80 -4.52
CA GLY A 375 15.17 -18.19 -4.14
C GLY A 375 13.96 -19.12 -4.24
N ASP A 376 13.98 -20.23 -3.51
CA ASP A 376 12.96 -21.29 -3.58
C ASP A 376 12.09 -21.38 -2.31
N SER A 377 12.37 -20.56 -1.27
CA SER A 377 11.68 -20.67 0.01
C SER A 377 10.37 -19.88 0.03
N THR A 378 9.27 -20.58 0.34
CA THR A 378 7.93 -20.01 0.44
C THR A 378 7.58 -19.73 1.90
N PHE A 379 7.07 -18.53 2.18
CA PHE A 379 6.49 -18.18 3.48
C PHE A 379 5.24 -19.00 3.73
N SER A 380 5.22 -19.74 4.84
CA SER A 380 4.11 -20.64 5.17
C SER A 380 3.93 -20.80 6.68
N ALA A 381 2.80 -21.40 7.08
CA ALA A 381 2.53 -21.74 8.48
C ALA A 381 3.55 -22.72 9.12
N SER A 382 4.37 -23.39 8.33
CA SER A 382 5.44 -24.29 8.78
C SER A 382 6.84 -23.72 8.63
N ASP A 383 6.99 -22.61 7.91
CA ASP A 383 8.27 -21.94 7.67
C ASP A 383 8.05 -20.46 7.39
N PHE A 384 8.28 -19.62 8.37
CA PHE A 384 8.15 -18.16 8.26
C PHE A 384 9.43 -17.48 7.74
N SER A 385 10.52 -18.23 7.52
CA SER A 385 11.76 -17.69 6.95
C SER A 385 11.68 -17.48 5.43
N GLY A 386 10.70 -18.08 4.78
CA GLY A 386 10.48 -17.95 3.33
C GLY A 386 10.16 -16.51 2.93
N ARG A 387 10.63 -16.10 1.75
CA ARG A 387 10.44 -14.74 1.24
C ARG A 387 9.43 -14.64 0.11
N ASN A 388 8.91 -15.77 -0.36
CA ASN A 388 7.89 -15.81 -1.41
C ASN A 388 6.51 -16.05 -0.80
N LEU A 389 5.62 -15.06 -0.93
CA LEU A 389 4.24 -15.12 -0.49
C LEU A 389 3.36 -15.63 -1.64
N GLU A 390 2.61 -16.70 -1.39
CA GLU A 390 1.62 -17.22 -2.33
C GLU A 390 0.25 -16.61 -2.02
N TYR A 391 -0.14 -15.59 -2.79
CA TYR A 391 -1.39 -14.86 -2.54
C TYR A 391 -2.63 -15.57 -3.13
N GLY A 392 -2.44 -16.54 -4.03
CA GLY A 392 -3.55 -17.08 -4.83
C GLY A 392 -4.13 -16.00 -5.75
N ILE A 393 -5.29 -16.23 -6.35
CA ILE A 393 -5.95 -15.27 -7.27
C ILE A 393 -6.62 -14.17 -6.43
N ARG A 394 -5.80 -13.27 -5.85
CA ARG A 394 -6.23 -12.22 -4.90
C ARG A 394 -5.36 -10.96 -5.06
N GLU A 395 -5.43 -10.31 -6.22
CA GLU A 395 -4.60 -9.15 -6.54
C GLU A 395 -4.86 -7.97 -5.61
N HIS A 396 -6.13 -7.73 -5.22
CA HIS A 396 -6.50 -6.61 -4.37
C HIS A 396 -5.91 -6.75 -2.96
N ALA A 397 -6.08 -7.92 -2.33
CA ALA A 397 -5.46 -8.19 -1.03
C ALA A 397 -3.93 -8.22 -1.13
N MET A 398 -3.36 -8.80 -2.20
CA MET A 398 -1.91 -8.75 -2.44
C MET A 398 -1.38 -7.32 -2.36
N GLY A 399 -2.02 -6.38 -3.06
CA GLY A 399 -1.61 -4.97 -3.02
C GLY A 399 -1.64 -4.36 -1.62
N ALA A 400 -2.67 -4.63 -0.83
CA ALA A 400 -2.79 -4.12 0.53
C ALA A 400 -1.84 -4.81 1.53
N ILE A 401 -1.63 -6.13 1.39
CA ILE A 401 -0.67 -6.88 2.21
C ILE A 401 0.76 -6.40 1.94
N VAL A 402 1.11 -6.16 0.67
CA VAL A 402 2.39 -5.54 0.26
C VAL A 402 2.59 -4.20 0.96
N ASN A 403 1.54 -3.37 1.02
CA ASN A 403 1.61 -2.09 1.75
C ASN A 403 1.87 -2.31 3.25
N GLY A 404 1.20 -3.28 3.88
CA GLY A 404 1.40 -3.61 5.29
C GLY A 404 2.81 -4.11 5.61
N VAL A 405 3.37 -4.93 4.73
CA VAL A 405 4.78 -5.37 4.83
C VAL A 405 5.72 -4.17 4.78
N THR A 406 5.49 -3.24 3.84
CA THR A 406 6.33 -2.04 3.68
C THR A 406 6.19 -1.07 4.86
N LEU A 407 4.96 -0.84 5.33
CA LEU A 407 4.66 0.05 6.46
C LEU A 407 5.22 -0.47 7.80
N HIS A 408 5.48 -1.77 7.91
CA HIS A 408 5.98 -2.36 9.16
C HIS A 408 7.31 -1.77 9.60
N SER A 409 8.21 -1.44 8.71
CA SER A 409 9.42 -0.61 8.91
C SER A 409 10.50 -0.85 7.85
N HIS A 410 11.48 -1.70 8.07
CA HIS A 410 12.66 -1.84 7.19
C HIS A 410 12.40 -2.72 5.95
N LEU A 411 11.25 -3.34 5.83
CA LEU A 411 10.91 -4.20 4.70
C LEU A 411 10.47 -3.39 3.47
N ILE A 412 10.65 -3.99 2.30
CA ILE A 412 10.09 -3.58 1.02
C ILE A 412 9.21 -4.73 0.53
N GLY A 413 7.91 -4.52 0.58
CA GLY A 413 6.93 -5.46 0.05
C GLY A 413 6.88 -5.41 -1.48
N TYR A 414 6.76 -6.59 -2.14
CA TYR A 414 6.45 -6.62 -3.57
C TYR A 414 5.31 -7.58 -3.91
N GLY A 415 4.56 -7.24 -4.97
CA GLY A 415 3.50 -8.09 -5.49
C GLY A 415 3.55 -8.16 -7.01
N SER A 416 3.34 -9.35 -7.58
CA SER A 416 3.47 -9.57 -9.02
C SER A 416 2.22 -10.20 -9.63
N THR A 417 1.78 -9.66 -10.78
CA THR A 417 0.68 -10.16 -11.61
C THR A 417 0.81 -9.67 -13.06
N PHE A 418 -0.18 -9.91 -13.91
CA PHE A 418 -0.23 -9.32 -15.26
C PHE A 418 -0.67 -7.85 -15.20
N LEU A 419 -0.21 -7.03 -16.14
CA LEU A 419 -0.50 -5.60 -16.14
C LEU A 419 -2.00 -5.31 -16.18
N VAL A 420 -2.77 -6.08 -16.95
CA VAL A 420 -4.25 -5.91 -17.04
C VAL A 420 -4.92 -6.07 -15.67
N PHE A 421 -4.37 -6.89 -14.77
CA PHE A 421 -4.92 -7.12 -13.43
C PHE A 421 -4.50 -6.06 -12.41
N SER A 422 -3.73 -5.05 -12.80
CA SER A 422 -3.53 -3.84 -11.98
C SER A 422 -4.85 -3.13 -11.69
N ASP A 423 -5.88 -3.33 -12.51
CA ASP A 423 -7.22 -2.79 -12.28
C ASP A 423 -7.84 -3.31 -10.98
N TYR A 424 -7.60 -4.58 -10.62
CA TYR A 424 -8.03 -5.13 -9.32
C TYR A 424 -7.25 -4.53 -8.14
N MET A 425 -6.01 -4.10 -8.34
CA MET A 425 -5.12 -3.58 -7.29
C MET A 425 -5.20 -2.06 -7.13
N ARG A 426 -5.85 -1.35 -8.03
CA ARG A 426 -5.78 0.12 -8.13
C ARG A 426 -6.00 0.86 -6.80
N PRO A 427 -7.00 0.52 -5.94
CA PRO A 427 -7.19 1.19 -4.66
C PRO A 427 -5.98 1.06 -3.73
N SER A 428 -5.37 -0.13 -3.64
CA SER A 428 -4.19 -0.39 -2.81
C SER A 428 -2.94 0.34 -3.33
N ILE A 429 -2.73 0.36 -4.65
CA ILE A 429 -1.63 1.11 -5.30
C ILE A 429 -1.78 2.61 -5.03
N ARG A 430 -3.00 3.15 -5.19
CA ARG A 430 -3.28 4.56 -4.91
C ARG A 430 -3.03 4.91 -3.45
N LEU A 431 -3.37 4.01 -2.52
CA LEU A 431 -3.16 4.23 -1.10
C LEU A 431 -1.66 4.23 -0.74
N ALA A 432 -0.86 3.34 -1.35
CA ALA A 432 0.60 3.37 -1.22
C ALA A 432 1.20 4.71 -1.68
N ALA A 433 0.71 5.23 -2.81
CA ALA A 433 1.14 6.51 -3.36
C ALA A 433 0.72 7.71 -2.47
N LEU A 434 -0.44 7.62 -1.82
CA LEU A 434 -0.90 8.63 -0.86
C LEU A 434 -0.08 8.64 0.43
N MET A 435 0.45 7.48 0.84
CA MET A 435 1.28 7.31 2.03
C MET A 435 2.78 7.52 1.76
N ASP A 436 3.18 7.74 0.53
CA ASP A 436 4.58 7.86 0.09
C ASP A 436 5.47 6.69 0.56
N ILE A 437 4.99 5.44 0.40
CA ILE A 437 5.69 4.23 0.84
C ILE A 437 6.32 3.46 -0.31
N ASP A 438 7.46 2.80 -0.04
CA ASP A 438 8.29 2.08 -1.04
C ASP A 438 7.75 0.71 -1.43
N SER A 439 6.43 0.56 -1.61
CA SER A 439 5.83 -0.68 -2.13
C SER A 439 6.18 -0.88 -3.60
N VAL A 440 6.48 -2.12 -3.99
CA VAL A 440 6.86 -2.46 -5.37
C VAL A 440 5.80 -3.36 -6.01
N TYR A 441 5.28 -2.95 -7.16
CA TYR A 441 4.34 -3.72 -7.95
C TYR A 441 4.98 -4.11 -9.27
N ILE A 442 5.09 -5.42 -9.54
CA ILE A 442 5.76 -5.94 -10.72
C ILE A 442 4.73 -6.54 -11.66
N PHE A 443 4.48 -5.85 -12.75
CA PHE A 443 3.53 -6.27 -13.78
C PHE A 443 4.25 -6.86 -14.98
N THR A 444 3.75 -7.99 -15.47
CA THR A 444 4.23 -8.58 -16.71
C THR A 444 3.12 -8.60 -17.77
N HIS A 445 3.43 -9.05 -19.01
CA HIS A 445 2.43 -9.06 -20.09
C HIS A 445 1.96 -7.64 -20.42
N ASP A 446 2.94 -6.77 -20.70
CA ASP A 446 2.88 -5.31 -20.74
C ASP A 446 2.05 -4.71 -21.87
N SER A 447 1.71 -5.48 -22.90
CA SER A 447 1.07 -4.95 -24.12
C SER A 447 0.28 -6.02 -24.87
N ILE A 448 -0.32 -5.64 -25.99
CA ILE A 448 -1.00 -6.57 -26.90
C ILE A 448 -0.08 -7.68 -27.44
N TYR A 449 1.24 -7.51 -27.32
CA TYR A 449 2.23 -8.52 -27.75
C TYR A 449 2.31 -9.75 -26.83
N LEU A 450 1.48 -9.81 -25.77
CA LEU A 450 1.24 -11.08 -25.09
C LEU A 450 0.55 -12.12 -26.01
N GLY A 451 -0.17 -11.65 -27.05
CA GLY A 451 -0.58 -12.47 -28.19
C GLY A 451 -1.94 -13.13 -28.04
N GLU A 452 -1.93 -14.45 -28.02
CA GLU A 452 -3.11 -15.30 -28.23
C GLU A 452 -4.13 -15.26 -27.09
N ASP A 453 -3.77 -14.83 -25.88
CA ASP A 453 -4.70 -14.68 -24.74
C ASP A 453 -5.80 -13.65 -25.02
N GLY A 454 -5.54 -12.71 -25.92
CA GLY A 454 -6.55 -11.81 -26.48
C GLY A 454 -6.96 -10.65 -25.57
N PRO A 455 -8.06 -9.93 -25.94
CA PRO A 455 -8.37 -8.61 -25.40
C PRO A 455 -8.63 -8.56 -23.88
N THR A 456 -9.04 -9.67 -23.25
CA THR A 456 -9.24 -9.72 -21.79
C THR A 456 -7.94 -9.69 -20.99
N HIS A 457 -6.80 -9.95 -21.65
CA HIS A 457 -5.47 -9.98 -21.05
C HIS A 457 -4.53 -8.91 -21.63
N GLN A 458 -4.89 -8.29 -22.76
CA GLN A 458 -4.12 -7.28 -23.48
C GLN A 458 -4.39 -5.89 -22.91
N PRO A 459 -3.42 -5.29 -22.17
CA PRO A 459 -3.58 -3.94 -21.62
C PRO A 459 -3.51 -2.90 -22.76
N ILE A 460 -4.33 -1.86 -22.64
CA ILE A 460 -4.37 -0.74 -23.59
C ILE A 460 -4.19 0.58 -22.83
N GLU A 461 -5.10 0.91 -21.90
CA GLU A 461 -5.11 2.15 -21.14
C GLU A 461 -4.25 2.10 -19.86
N HIS A 462 -3.86 0.91 -19.41
CA HIS A 462 -3.30 0.64 -18.09
C HIS A 462 -2.03 1.43 -17.78
N LEU A 463 -1.11 1.57 -18.75
CA LEU A 463 0.11 2.36 -18.57
C LEU A 463 -0.22 3.80 -18.20
N MET A 464 -1.10 4.43 -18.99
CA MET A 464 -1.49 5.83 -18.75
C MET A 464 -2.33 5.96 -17.49
N ALA A 465 -3.25 5.00 -17.23
CA ALA A 465 -4.05 4.97 -16.02
C ALA A 465 -3.21 4.89 -14.74
N LEU A 466 -2.11 4.14 -14.76
CA LEU A 466 -1.14 4.10 -13.64
C LEU A 466 -0.33 5.40 -13.54
N ARG A 467 0.16 5.94 -14.66
CA ARG A 467 0.91 7.21 -14.71
C ARG A 467 0.11 8.41 -14.16
N LEU A 468 -1.23 8.33 -14.19
CA LEU A 468 -2.12 9.37 -13.62
C LEU A 468 -2.20 9.34 -12.08
N ILE A 469 -1.68 8.32 -11.40
CA ILE A 469 -1.64 8.28 -9.94
C ILE A 469 -0.48 9.15 -9.46
N PRO A 470 -0.74 10.23 -8.70
CA PRO A 470 0.35 11.06 -8.15
C PRO A 470 1.31 10.22 -7.30
N ASN A 471 2.59 10.55 -7.32
CA ASN A 471 3.66 9.89 -6.56
C ASN A 471 3.91 8.41 -6.89
N LEU A 472 3.28 7.82 -7.90
CA LEU A 472 3.58 6.47 -8.37
C LEU A 472 4.56 6.55 -9.55
N ASP A 473 5.75 5.96 -9.44
CA ASP A 473 6.67 5.83 -10.57
C ASP A 473 6.33 4.59 -11.40
N VAL A 474 5.99 4.80 -12.68
CA VAL A 474 5.69 3.71 -13.62
C VAL A 474 6.90 3.47 -14.52
N ILE A 475 7.55 2.33 -14.34
CA ILE A 475 8.84 1.99 -14.91
C ILE A 475 8.66 0.91 -15.99
N ARG A 476 8.94 1.23 -17.23
CA ARG A 476 8.82 0.31 -18.37
C ARG A 476 10.15 0.15 -19.12
N PRO A 477 11.03 -0.74 -18.63
CA PRO A 477 12.37 -0.91 -19.21
C PRO A 477 12.34 -1.70 -20.52
N SER A 478 13.29 -1.42 -21.42
CA SER A 478 13.38 -1.95 -22.79
C SER A 478 14.37 -3.10 -22.98
N ASN A 479 15.38 -3.21 -22.16
CA ASN A 479 16.45 -4.21 -22.28
C ASN A 479 17.00 -4.60 -20.90
N SER A 480 17.97 -5.51 -20.85
CA SER A 480 18.54 -6.00 -19.59
C SER A 480 19.21 -4.91 -18.76
N ILE A 481 19.81 -3.88 -19.39
CA ILE A 481 20.46 -2.76 -18.68
C ILE A 481 19.39 -1.90 -17.99
N GLU A 482 18.34 -1.51 -18.71
CA GLU A 482 17.24 -0.75 -18.12
C GLU A 482 16.46 -1.56 -17.08
N VAL A 483 16.36 -2.89 -17.23
CA VAL A 483 15.77 -3.76 -16.19
C VAL A 483 16.63 -3.73 -14.93
N GLU A 484 17.96 -3.78 -15.06
CA GLU A 484 18.87 -3.63 -13.92
C GLU A 484 18.64 -2.30 -13.19
N HIS A 485 18.62 -1.20 -13.94
CA HIS A 485 18.33 0.13 -13.39
C HIS A 485 16.95 0.19 -12.73
N ALA A 486 15.93 -0.41 -13.34
CA ALA A 486 14.57 -0.46 -12.82
C ALA A 486 14.48 -1.16 -11.46
N TYR A 487 15.10 -2.32 -11.31
CA TYR A 487 15.10 -3.07 -10.06
C TYR A 487 15.97 -2.39 -9.00
N ARG A 488 17.14 -1.90 -9.36
CA ARG A 488 17.97 -1.11 -8.47
C ARG A 488 17.21 0.10 -7.92
N TYR A 489 16.53 0.85 -8.79
CA TYR A 489 15.73 1.99 -8.41
C TYR A 489 14.53 1.60 -7.54
N ALA A 490 13.79 0.56 -7.93
CA ALA A 490 12.56 0.17 -7.25
C ALA A 490 12.79 -0.39 -5.84
N PHE A 491 13.89 -1.11 -5.62
CA PHE A 491 14.23 -1.69 -4.32
C PHE A 491 15.18 -0.82 -3.48
N THR A 492 15.46 0.40 -3.92
CA THR A 492 16.10 1.45 -3.11
C THR A 492 15.01 2.35 -2.52
N LYS A 493 15.04 2.57 -1.18
CA LYS A 493 14.04 3.41 -0.50
C LYS A 493 14.15 4.86 -0.96
N SER A 494 13.06 5.42 -1.44
CA SER A 494 12.97 6.78 -1.97
C SER A 494 11.68 7.51 -1.55
N GLY A 495 10.79 6.85 -0.79
CA GLY A 495 9.57 7.42 -0.26
C GLY A 495 8.41 7.49 -1.24
N ASN A 496 8.38 6.61 -2.26
CA ASN A 496 7.23 6.50 -3.17
C ASN A 496 7.11 5.08 -3.76
N PRO A 497 5.91 4.61 -4.10
CA PRO A 497 5.73 3.29 -4.69
C PRO A 497 6.17 3.24 -6.16
N LYS A 498 6.56 2.06 -6.60
CA LYS A 498 7.04 1.80 -7.96
C LYS A 498 6.21 0.69 -8.62
N ALA A 499 5.85 0.90 -9.88
CA ALA A 499 5.21 -0.09 -10.75
C ALA A 499 6.18 -0.43 -11.90
N ILE A 500 6.79 -1.61 -11.84
CA ILE A 500 7.67 -2.11 -12.91
C ILE A 500 6.82 -2.89 -13.91
N VAL A 501 6.95 -2.58 -15.19
CA VAL A 501 6.14 -3.17 -16.27
C VAL A 501 7.05 -3.89 -17.29
N LEU A 502 6.86 -5.21 -17.40
CA LEU A 502 7.79 -6.11 -18.10
C LEU A 502 7.10 -6.90 -19.23
N THR A 503 7.85 -7.22 -20.26
CA THR A 503 7.34 -7.98 -21.43
C THR A 503 7.14 -9.46 -21.14
N ARG A 504 6.19 -10.08 -21.84
CA ARG A 504 6.08 -11.54 -21.98
C ARG A 504 6.99 -12.08 -23.06
N GLN A 505 7.00 -11.42 -24.21
CA GLN A 505 7.80 -11.79 -25.39
C GLN A 505 9.27 -11.46 -25.19
N ASN A 506 10.13 -12.19 -25.90
CA ASN A 506 11.54 -11.84 -26.00
C ASN A 506 11.70 -10.56 -26.82
N LEU A 507 12.68 -9.76 -26.42
CA LEU A 507 13.15 -8.59 -27.15
C LEU A 507 14.55 -8.88 -27.68
N ASP A 508 14.88 -8.36 -28.86
CA ASP A 508 16.21 -8.43 -29.38
C ASP A 508 17.17 -7.58 -28.57
N TYR A 509 18.41 -8.04 -28.54
CA TYR A 509 19.44 -7.31 -27.83
C TYR A 509 19.73 -5.97 -28.49
N LEU A 510 19.49 -4.88 -27.76
CA LEU A 510 19.85 -3.53 -28.18
C LEU A 510 21.13 -3.09 -27.48
N THR A 511 22.11 -2.62 -28.27
CA THR A 511 23.37 -2.07 -27.76
C THR A 511 23.26 -0.56 -27.69
N PHE A 512 23.08 -0.02 -26.50
CA PHE A 512 23.21 1.42 -26.22
C PHE A 512 23.69 1.61 -24.78
N GLU A 513 24.30 2.74 -24.52
CA GLU A 513 24.65 3.16 -23.17
C GLU A 513 23.45 3.91 -22.58
N ASN A 514 23.07 3.56 -21.35
CA ASN A 514 22.08 4.28 -20.57
C ASN A 514 22.63 4.48 -19.17
N ASP A 515 22.90 5.71 -18.81
CA ASP A 515 23.38 6.06 -17.47
C ASP A 515 22.25 5.89 -16.45
N TYR A 516 22.61 5.46 -15.24
CA TYR A 516 21.62 5.25 -14.18
C TYR A 516 20.93 6.54 -13.75
N GLU A 517 21.64 7.67 -13.75
CA GLU A 517 21.09 8.98 -13.40
C GLU A 517 20.07 9.44 -14.44
N ASP A 518 20.42 9.34 -15.73
CA ASP A 518 19.49 9.66 -16.83
C ASP A 518 18.24 8.77 -16.79
N PHE A 519 18.44 7.47 -16.54
CA PHE A 519 17.31 6.53 -16.35
C PHE A 519 16.38 6.98 -15.23
N THR A 520 16.92 7.33 -14.07
CA THR A 520 16.11 7.73 -12.90
C THR A 520 15.47 9.11 -13.05
N ASN A 521 16.02 9.96 -13.93
CA ASN A 521 15.40 11.23 -14.35
C ASN A 521 14.23 11.04 -15.33
N GLY A 522 14.05 9.84 -15.86
CA GLY A 522 12.88 9.41 -16.62
C GLY A 522 13.08 9.24 -18.13
N ALA A 523 14.13 9.81 -18.71
CA ALA A 523 14.42 9.69 -20.14
C ALA A 523 15.91 9.83 -20.44
N SER A 524 16.37 9.09 -21.47
CA SER A 524 17.77 9.08 -21.93
C SER A 524 17.84 9.13 -23.45
N VAL A 525 18.78 9.91 -24.00
CA VAL A 525 19.13 9.86 -25.44
C VAL A 525 19.98 8.60 -25.67
N VAL A 526 19.41 7.61 -26.34
CA VAL A 526 20.05 6.29 -26.59
C VAL A 526 20.61 6.16 -28.01
N ALA A 527 20.26 7.07 -28.91
CA ALA A 527 20.85 7.21 -30.21
C ALA A 527 20.72 8.65 -30.70
N ASP A 528 21.83 9.26 -31.12
CA ASP A 528 21.88 10.65 -31.55
C ASP A 528 21.37 10.85 -32.98
N GLY A 529 20.82 12.04 -33.25
CA GLY A 529 20.28 12.49 -34.53
C GLY A 529 20.06 14.00 -34.53
N THR A 530 19.74 14.58 -35.70
CA THR A 530 19.64 16.04 -35.83
C THR A 530 18.36 16.56 -36.54
N GLU A 531 17.51 15.67 -37.08
CA GLU A 531 16.35 16.07 -37.87
C GLU A 531 15.03 15.79 -37.18
N ILE A 532 14.85 14.59 -36.60
CA ILE A 532 13.64 14.21 -35.89
C ILE A 532 13.96 13.49 -34.58
N THR A 533 13.01 13.49 -33.64
CA THR A 533 13.10 12.73 -32.39
C THR A 533 11.99 11.68 -32.32
N ILE A 534 12.35 10.44 -31.94
CA ILE A 534 11.41 9.36 -31.63
C ILE A 534 11.57 9.02 -30.16
N PHE A 535 10.48 9.14 -29.39
CA PHE A 535 10.38 8.73 -27.99
C PHE A 535 9.71 7.36 -27.92
N ALA A 536 10.26 6.44 -27.14
CA ALA A 536 9.66 5.12 -26.93
C ALA A 536 9.96 4.59 -25.52
N SER A 537 9.12 3.68 -25.03
CA SER A 537 9.34 2.97 -23.76
C SER A 537 9.19 1.45 -23.96
N GLY A 538 9.82 0.67 -23.10
CA GLY A 538 9.69 -0.79 -23.12
C GLY A 538 10.02 -1.43 -24.47
N SER A 539 9.22 -2.40 -24.90
CA SER A 539 9.44 -3.15 -26.15
C SER A 539 9.45 -2.29 -27.41
N GLU A 540 8.85 -1.10 -27.40
CA GLU A 540 8.77 -0.24 -28.57
C GLU A 540 10.07 0.51 -28.86
N LEU A 541 11.03 0.47 -27.94
CA LEU A 541 12.36 1.02 -28.20
C LEU A 541 13.07 0.25 -29.33
N GLU A 542 12.93 -1.09 -29.37
CA GLU A 542 13.40 -1.92 -30.48
C GLU A 542 12.78 -1.49 -31.82
N LEU A 543 11.47 -1.26 -31.83
CA LEU A 543 10.78 -0.78 -33.02
C LEU A 543 11.27 0.62 -33.45
N ALA A 544 11.56 1.52 -32.50
CA ALA A 544 12.13 2.83 -32.79
C ALA A 544 13.50 2.74 -33.50
N PHE A 545 14.37 1.83 -33.07
CA PHE A 545 15.65 1.55 -33.77
C PHE A 545 15.41 0.99 -35.17
N ASN A 546 14.46 0.07 -35.36
CA ASN A 546 14.10 -0.46 -36.67
C ASN A 546 13.54 0.62 -37.60
N VAL A 547 12.74 1.57 -37.08
CA VAL A 547 12.24 2.75 -37.82
C VAL A 547 13.42 3.64 -38.24
N ARG A 548 14.39 3.89 -37.35
CA ARG A 548 15.61 4.63 -37.70
C ARG A 548 16.39 3.98 -38.85
N GLU A 549 16.54 2.67 -38.83
CA GLU A 549 17.20 1.94 -39.92
C GLU A 549 16.41 2.02 -41.23
N TYR A 550 15.08 2.01 -41.17
CA TYR A 550 14.21 2.19 -42.35
C TYR A 550 14.33 3.61 -42.95
N LEU A 551 14.51 4.62 -42.09
CA LEU A 551 14.67 6.04 -42.50
C LEU A 551 16.14 6.40 -42.80
N LYS A 552 16.84 5.62 -43.60
CA LYS A 552 18.29 5.70 -43.84
C LYS A 552 18.82 7.11 -44.16
N ASP A 553 18.02 7.94 -44.83
CA ASP A 553 18.39 9.26 -45.29
C ASP A 553 18.00 10.39 -44.34
N THR A 554 17.43 10.04 -43.19
CA THR A 554 16.97 10.98 -42.13
C THR A 554 17.78 10.76 -40.85
N SER A 555 18.26 11.84 -40.26
CA SER A 555 19.02 11.80 -39.02
C SER A 555 18.08 11.75 -37.82
N VAL A 556 17.83 10.52 -37.30
CA VAL A 556 16.85 10.25 -36.24
C VAL A 556 17.54 10.16 -34.89
N ARG A 557 17.10 10.99 -33.93
CA ARG A 557 17.39 10.80 -32.49
C ARG A 557 16.40 9.82 -31.89
N ILE A 558 16.86 8.89 -31.06
CA ILE A 558 16.00 8.01 -30.26
C ILE A 558 16.17 8.33 -28.78
N VAL A 559 15.05 8.50 -28.10
CA VAL A 559 14.98 8.77 -26.67
C VAL A 559 14.21 7.62 -26.00
N SER A 560 14.87 6.89 -25.10
CA SER A 560 14.21 5.96 -24.20
C SER A 560 13.51 6.73 -23.09
N THR A 561 12.27 6.38 -22.79
CA THR A 561 11.47 7.02 -21.71
C THR A 561 10.99 5.95 -20.71
N PRO A 562 11.90 5.31 -19.96
CA PRO A 562 11.55 4.21 -19.07
C PRO A 562 10.66 4.65 -17.91
N ILE A 563 10.71 5.92 -17.44
CA ILE A 563 9.87 6.45 -16.38
C ILE A 563 9.21 7.76 -16.85
N LEU A 564 8.36 7.66 -17.87
CA LEU A 564 7.77 8.84 -18.55
C LEU A 564 7.16 9.86 -17.58
N ASN A 565 6.47 9.43 -16.55
CA ASN A 565 5.80 10.33 -15.62
C ASN A 565 6.75 11.07 -14.65
N LYS A 566 8.04 10.73 -14.59
CA LYS A 566 9.07 11.57 -13.92
C LYS A 566 9.24 12.92 -14.63
N LEU A 567 9.01 12.96 -15.92
CA LEU A 567 9.16 14.18 -16.73
C LEU A 567 8.14 15.28 -16.37
N GLU A 568 7.07 14.93 -15.65
CA GLU A 568 6.14 15.95 -15.11
C GLU A 568 6.82 16.96 -14.18
N LYS A 569 7.87 16.53 -13.47
CA LYS A 569 8.63 17.36 -12.54
C LYS A 569 9.97 17.85 -13.11
N ALA A 570 10.26 17.53 -14.38
CA ALA A 570 11.50 17.95 -15.04
C ALA A 570 11.44 19.43 -15.43
N GLU A 571 12.58 20.09 -15.38
CA GLU A 571 12.69 21.46 -15.88
C GLU A 571 12.41 21.50 -17.40
N PRO A 572 11.70 22.51 -17.91
CA PRO A 572 11.37 22.61 -19.33
C PRO A 572 12.60 22.51 -20.27
N GLU A 573 13.73 23.06 -19.86
CA GLU A 573 14.98 22.98 -20.61
C GLU A 573 15.49 21.54 -20.74
N ALA A 574 15.33 20.71 -19.72
CA ALA A 574 15.71 19.30 -19.77
C ALA A 574 14.87 18.54 -20.81
N ILE A 575 13.57 18.81 -20.89
CA ILE A 575 12.67 18.20 -21.88
C ILE A 575 13.04 18.68 -23.30
N GLU A 576 13.34 19.97 -23.49
CA GLU A 576 13.73 20.51 -24.79
C GLU A 576 15.08 19.94 -25.26
N ASN A 577 16.01 19.67 -24.35
CA ASN A 577 17.30 19.03 -24.68
C ASN A 577 17.17 17.58 -25.19
N LEU A 578 16.06 16.91 -24.91
CA LEU A 578 15.76 15.59 -25.48
C LEU A 578 15.40 15.67 -26.97
N LYS A 579 14.90 16.82 -27.45
CA LYS A 579 14.41 17.05 -28.80
C LYS A 579 15.53 17.63 -29.68
N VAL A 580 15.45 17.42 -30.99
CA VAL A 580 16.37 18.02 -31.97
C VAL A 580 15.70 19.00 -32.91
N SER A 581 14.37 18.93 -33.02
CA SER A 581 13.55 19.78 -33.86
C SER A 581 12.10 19.78 -33.37
N ASN A 582 11.21 20.43 -34.11
CA ASN A 582 9.77 20.37 -33.85
C ASN A 582 9.11 19.08 -34.36
N LEU A 583 9.85 18.18 -34.97
CA LEU A 583 9.33 16.89 -35.46
C LEU A 583 9.58 15.80 -34.43
N ASN A 584 8.61 15.64 -33.51
CA ASN A 584 8.66 14.73 -32.38
C ASN A 584 7.60 13.65 -32.52
N PHE A 585 8.00 12.40 -32.43
CA PHE A 585 7.14 11.23 -32.58
C PHE A 585 7.21 10.34 -31.34
N THR A 586 6.10 9.68 -30.99
CA THR A 586 6.08 8.69 -29.90
C THR A 586 5.64 7.33 -30.43
N ILE A 587 6.22 6.26 -29.87
CA ILE A 587 5.84 4.87 -30.19
C ILE A 587 5.59 4.13 -28.88
N GLU A 588 4.34 3.74 -28.61
CA GLU A 588 3.98 2.95 -27.43
C GLU A 588 2.74 2.09 -27.70
N LEU A 589 2.78 0.81 -27.34
CA LEU A 589 1.66 -0.14 -27.42
C LEU A 589 0.65 0.10 -26.28
N GLY A 590 0.10 1.29 -26.22
CA GLY A 590 -0.87 1.77 -25.27
C GLY A 590 -1.59 3.00 -25.83
N ARG A 591 -2.40 3.65 -25.01
CA ARG A 591 -3.08 4.90 -25.38
C ARG A 591 -2.09 6.04 -25.50
N SER A 592 -2.24 6.86 -26.53
CA SER A 592 -1.40 8.06 -26.76
C SER A 592 -1.72 9.22 -25.81
N ILE A 593 -2.91 9.25 -25.23
CA ILE A 593 -3.37 10.32 -24.35
C ILE A 593 -2.40 10.47 -23.16
N GLY A 594 -1.89 11.68 -22.97
CA GLY A 594 -1.02 12.03 -21.85
C GLY A 594 0.45 12.27 -22.22
N TRP A 595 0.94 11.75 -23.34
CA TRP A 595 2.32 11.99 -23.77
C TRP A 595 2.67 13.48 -23.92
N GLU A 596 1.74 14.28 -24.46
CA GLU A 596 1.90 15.72 -24.61
C GLU A 596 2.04 16.46 -23.26
N THR A 597 1.46 15.92 -22.20
CA THR A 597 1.61 16.49 -20.84
C THR A 597 3.06 16.42 -20.38
N TYR A 598 3.79 15.38 -20.74
CA TYR A 598 5.17 15.14 -20.30
C TYR A 598 6.20 15.73 -21.26
N LEU A 599 5.93 15.71 -22.56
CA LEU A 599 6.90 16.08 -23.59
C LEU A 599 6.57 17.40 -24.32
N GLY A 600 5.38 17.99 -24.10
CA GLY A 600 4.89 19.10 -24.92
C GLY A 600 4.48 18.66 -26.32
N ASP A 601 4.72 19.47 -27.33
CA ASP A 601 4.23 19.24 -28.69
C ASP A 601 4.77 17.93 -29.31
N ILE A 602 3.84 17.05 -29.69
CA ILE A 602 4.07 15.79 -30.39
C ILE A 602 3.51 15.91 -31.81
N THR A 603 4.34 15.66 -32.82
CA THR A 603 3.93 15.70 -34.23
C THR A 603 2.94 14.59 -34.55
N LYS A 604 3.25 13.37 -34.09
CA LYS A 604 2.37 12.21 -34.22
C LYS A 604 2.73 11.15 -33.18
N ALA A 605 1.70 10.59 -32.55
CA ALA A 605 1.81 9.40 -31.72
C ALA A 605 1.43 8.14 -32.50
N PHE A 606 2.25 7.10 -32.40
CA PHE A 606 1.91 5.75 -32.85
C PHE A 606 1.49 4.96 -31.62
N SER A 607 0.19 4.63 -31.54
CA SER A 607 -0.49 4.14 -30.34
C SER A 607 -1.56 3.12 -30.68
N ILE A 608 -2.13 2.47 -29.66
CA ILE A 608 -3.28 1.57 -29.78
C ILE A 608 -4.49 2.22 -29.11
N ASP A 609 -5.46 2.65 -29.93
CA ASP A 609 -6.67 3.35 -29.46
C ASP A 609 -7.92 2.48 -29.45
N GLN A 610 -7.77 1.16 -29.56
CA GLN A 610 -8.86 0.19 -29.56
C GLN A 610 -8.41 -1.08 -28.83
N PHE A 611 -9.35 -1.93 -28.42
CA PHE A 611 -9.01 -3.22 -27.82
C PHE A 611 -8.22 -4.11 -28.78
N GLY A 612 -7.36 -4.95 -28.21
CA GLY A 612 -6.56 -5.92 -28.93
C GLY A 612 -7.39 -7.08 -29.48
N ILE A 613 -6.71 -8.07 -30.04
CA ILE A 613 -7.32 -9.23 -30.70
C ILE A 613 -6.47 -10.46 -30.35
N SER A 614 -7.10 -11.61 -30.16
CA SER A 614 -6.40 -12.89 -30.00
C SER A 614 -5.74 -13.29 -31.33
N ALA A 615 -4.42 -13.18 -31.40
CA ALA A 615 -3.63 -13.55 -32.57
C ALA A 615 -2.12 -13.67 -32.24
N PRO A 616 -1.33 -14.38 -33.05
CA PRO A 616 0.13 -14.31 -32.97
C PRO A 616 0.65 -12.87 -33.15
N ILE A 617 1.76 -12.54 -32.51
CA ILE A 617 2.34 -11.17 -32.48
C ILE A 617 2.48 -10.59 -33.90
N LYS A 618 2.99 -11.37 -34.86
CA LYS A 618 3.17 -10.90 -36.24
C LYS A 618 1.86 -10.39 -36.87
N ASN A 619 0.76 -11.09 -36.62
CA ASN A 619 -0.56 -10.69 -37.13
C ASN A 619 -1.04 -9.40 -36.42
N LEU A 620 -0.72 -9.23 -35.13
CA LEU A 620 -1.03 -8.01 -34.38
C LEU A 620 -0.24 -6.81 -34.90
N GLN A 621 1.07 -6.99 -35.17
CA GLN A 621 1.92 -5.95 -35.78
C GLN A 621 1.35 -5.46 -37.11
N GLU A 622 1.00 -6.38 -38.00
CA GLU A 622 0.38 -6.05 -39.29
C GLU A 622 -1.00 -5.38 -39.11
N LYS A 623 -1.85 -5.95 -38.27
CA LYS A 623 -3.22 -5.46 -38.05
C LYS A 623 -3.26 -4.06 -37.46
N PHE A 624 -2.38 -3.75 -36.52
CA PHE A 624 -2.34 -2.47 -35.83
C PHE A 624 -1.32 -1.49 -36.43
N ASN A 625 -0.68 -1.85 -37.53
CA ASN A 625 0.31 -1.03 -38.22
C ASN A 625 1.55 -0.66 -37.36
N PHE A 626 1.94 -1.57 -36.47
CA PHE A 626 3.15 -1.44 -35.64
C PHE A 626 4.32 -2.18 -36.29
N THR A 627 4.72 -1.70 -37.48
CA THR A 627 5.89 -2.15 -38.22
C THR A 627 6.79 -0.96 -38.58
N ALA A 628 8.11 -1.20 -38.73
CA ALA A 628 9.07 -0.16 -39.05
C ALA A 628 8.74 0.52 -40.39
N GLU A 629 8.28 -0.25 -41.37
CA GLU A 629 7.92 0.23 -42.71
C GLU A 629 6.74 1.19 -42.64
N TYR A 630 5.66 0.79 -41.96
CA TYR A 630 4.44 1.63 -41.86
C TYR A 630 4.74 2.94 -41.11
N ILE A 631 5.38 2.84 -39.94
CA ILE A 631 5.71 4.00 -39.10
C ILE A 631 6.69 4.93 -39.84
N GLY A 632 7.71 4.37 -40.48
CA GLY A 632 8.66 5.16 -41.27
C GLY A 632 8.03 5.86 -42.47
N ASP A 633 7.10 5.22 -43.19
CA ASP A 633 6.39 5.85 -44.30
C ASP A 633 5.42 6.95 -43.81
N GLU A 634 4.83 6.79 -42.64
CA GLU A 634 4.01 7.85 -42.02
C GLU A 634 4.89 9.03 -41.59
N ILE A 635 6.08 8.81 -41.02
CA ILE A 635 7.03 9.87 -40.65
C ILE A 635 7.50 10.65 -41.89
N LYS A 636 7.82 9.98 -43.01
CA LYS A 636 8.23 10.64 -44.28
C LYS A 636 7.25 11.67 -44.78
N LYS A 637 5.94 11.56 -44.46
CA LYS A 637 4.92 12.55 -44.85
C LYS A 637 5.12 13.91 -44.19
N PHE A 638 5.83 13.99 -43.08
CA PHE A 638 6.16 15.22 -42.35
C PHE A 638 7.54 15.81 -42.72
N LEU A 639 8.35 15.05 -43.45
CA LEU A 639 9.69 15.45 -43.89
C LEU A 639 9.69 16.19 -45.24
N ASN A 640 8.55 16.17 -45.97
CA ASN A 640 8.39 16.73 -47.31
C ASN A 640 7.73 18.12 -47.30
#